data_dafcc60a09fda8134aba168ca8810e5e
#
_entry.id   dafcc60a09fda8134aba168ca8810e5e
#
_cell.length_a   1.000
_cell.length_b   1.000
_cell.length_c   1.000
_cell.angle_alpha   90.00
_cell.angle_beta   90.00
_cell.angle_gamma   90.00
#
_symmetry.space_group_name_H-M   'P 1'
#
loop_
_entity.id
_entity.type
_entity.pdbx_description
1 polymer ?
#
loop_
_entity_poly.entity_id
_entity_poly.type
_entity_poly.pdbx_seq_one_letter_code
_entity_poly.pdbx_strand_id
1 'polypeptide(L)'
;MAKWIYSFEEGCADDKALLGGKGANLAEMTNLGLPVPPGFTITTESCIEYLESPYFFESSLKEDVLKSITELEEKTGKYFSGNDSALLLVSVRSGAKFSMPGMMDTILNLGLNDLRTQTLAEQTNADFAYNCYRRLLQMFADVVYGISKDEFDDLLGYFERNAGKQAKDFTLEEHQALIEQYKQLYREHHQTFPQSSKEQLYAAIKAVFKSWNNPRAEVYRNLNDIPHDLGTAVNVQAMVFGNSDQASGTGVVFTRNPASGEHQLFGEFLLNAQGEDVVAGIRTPEPIAALETALPQAYAAFQDYAKILENHYKDMQDIEFTIEKGKLYILQTRNGKRTAKASLKIALDLVDEGIISKKEALQRVSPATISQLIHPVFEEKALLDAPFLAQGLPASPGAATGEIVFTAERAKDYHSLGKKVILVRQETSPEDIEGMVVSQAIVTSQGGMTSHAAVVARGMGTCCVAGCGELTISEESKTVSCGSLVLTEGDVISVDGSSGRIYSGEIPTVLVENDQELQRLLSWADEVAQLKVRANAETVQDLKTAIKFGAKGIGLARTEHMFFGQERILEMRRLILADNELETRSALKKLLEFQEKDFYQMFQAVQDKPMIIRLLDPPMHEFLPKDSQEIKALADKLHKSPEKLTSRIEQLQESNPMLGHRGCRLGITQPEIYKMQVEAVFKSAIKLNQEGLTVKPEIMIPLIADKAELDSVKAFLTQHINKLFRHQGHEPFPYEIGTMIELPRACLVADQLAQEADFFSFGTNDLTQMTYGFSRDDIGKFIGHYKEKEILPFDPFQSVDQDGVGELMRMAISKSRQVKPDLPIGICGEVGGDPASIPFFQEIGVTYVSCSPYRVPAARLAVAQAALQDKKA
;
A
#
# COMPACT_ATOMS: atom_id res chain seq x y z
N MET A 1 -15.01 -38.37 -12.74
CA MET A 1 -14.72 -37.31 -13.71
C MET A 1 -14.60 -36.01 -12.92
N ALA A 2 -13.69 -35.15 -13.29
CA ALA A 2 -13.59 -33.82 -12.66
C ALA A 2 -14.87 -33.03 -12.99
N LYS A 3 -15.37 -32.24 -12.04
CA LYS A 3 -16.54 -31.38 -12.25
C LYS A 3 -16.04 -29.98 -12.62
N TRP A 4 -16.36 -29.54 -13.84
CA TRP A 4 -15.86 -28.31 -14.41
C TRP A 4 -16.81 -27.11 -14.25
N ILE A 5 -18.11 -27.39 -14.01
CA ILE A 5 -19.16 -26.37 -13.95
C ILE A 5 -19.97 -26.54 -12.66
N TYR A 6 -20.26 -25.42 -12.01
CA TYR A 6 -21.05 -25.33 -10.78
C TYR A 6 -22.18 -24.32 -10.97
N SER A 7 -23.42 -24.71 -10.70
CA SER A 7 -24.52 -23.74 -10.59
C SER A 7 -24.29 -22.83 -9.39
N PHE A 8 -24.91 -21.64 -9.37
CA PHE A 8 -24.77 -20.72 -8.21
C PHE A 8 -25.36 -21.27 -6.91
N GLU A 9 -26.06 -22.41 -6.95
CA GLU A 9 -26.57 -23.12 -5.76
C GLU A 9 -25.57 -24.13 -5.20
N GLU A 10 -24.46 -24.39 -5.90
CA GLU A 10 -23.53 -25.50 -5.61
C GLU A 10 -22.14 -25.04 -5.12
N GLY A 11 -21.98 -23.83 -4.66
CA GLY A 11 -20.71 -23.34 -4.16
C GLY A 11 -20.89 -22.52 -2.89
N CYS A 12 -19.79 -22.03 -2.32
CA CYS A 12 -19.80 -21.13 -1.18
C CYS A 12 -18.63 -20.12 -1.24
N ALA A 13 -18.61 -19.18 -0.30
CA ALA A 13 -17.60 -18.13 -0.25
C ALA A 13 -16.16 -18.66 -0.10
N ASP A 14 -15.96 -19.87 0.43
CA ASP A 14 -14.63 -20.46 0.62
C ASP A 14 -14.05 -21.06 -0.67
N ASP A 15 -14.89 -21.29 -1.69
CA ASP A 15 -14.49 -21.91 -2.95
C ASP A 15 -13.78 -20.94 -3.93
N LYS A 16 -13.21 -19.85 -3.43
CA LYS A 16 -12.55 -18.82 -4.27
C LYS A 16 -11.40 -19.33 -5.12
N ALA A 17 -10.73 -20.39 -4.69
CA ALA A 17 -9.65 -20.99 -5.49
C ALA A 17 -10.22 -21.65 -6.76
N LEU A 18 -11.39 -22.30 -6.65
CA LEU A 18 -12.03 -23.07 -7.71
C LEU A 18 -13.01 -22.22 -8.57
N LEU A 19 -13.85 -21.43 -7.91
CA LEU A 19 -14.92 -20.66 -8.55
C LEU A 19 -14.53 -19.20 -8.84
N GLY A 20 -13.32 -18.81 -8.44
CA GLY A 20 -12.91 -17.40 -8.43
C GLY A 20 -13.69 -16.58 -7.40
N GLY A 21 -13.23 -15.36 -7.13
CA GLY A 21 -13.89 -14.50 -6.13
C GLY A 21 -15.33 -14.13 -6.49
N LYS A 22 -15.61 -13.90 -7.77
CA LYS A 22 -16.95 -13.55 -8.26
C LYS A 22 -17.90 -14.73 -8.18
N GLY A 23 -17.52 -15.90 -8.70
CA GLY A 23 -18.36 -17.11 -8.70
C GLY A 23 -18.68 -17.58 -7.28
N ALA A 24 -17.69 -17.63 -6.40
CA ALA A 24 -17.88 -17.99 -5.00
C ALA A 24 -18.86 -17.03 -4.28
N ASN A 25 -18.75 -15.73 -4.50
CA ASN A 25 -19.67 -14.77 -3.89
C ASN A 25 -21.08 -14.84 -4.50
N LEU A 26 -21.23 -15.10 -5.80
CA LEU A 26 -22.55 -15.33 -6.43
C LEU A 26 -23.24 -16.57 -5.84
N ALA A 27 -22.48 -17.65 -5.61
CA ALA A 27 -23.00 -18.83 -4.97
C ALA A 27 -23.42 -18.56 -3.52
N GLU A 28 -22.58 -17.87 -2.75
CA GLU A 28 -22.87 -17.52 -1.37
C GLU A 28 -24.12 -16.65 -1.25
N MET A 29 -24.25 -15.60 -2.07
CA MET A 29 -25.42 -14.73 -2.08
C MET A 29 -26.70 -15.49 -2.48
N THR A 30 -26.61 -16.44 -3.40
CA THR A 30 -27.74 -17.31 -3.79
C THR A 30 -28.18 -18.16 -2.61
N ASN A 31 -27.24 -18.77 -1.88
CA ASN A 31 -27.52 -19.59 -0.71
C ASN A 31 -28.06 -18.77 0.48
N LEU A 32 -27.70 -17.49 0.59
CA LEU A 32 -28.30 -16.55 1.53
C LEU A 32 -29.74 -16.12 1.17
N GLY A 33 -30.26 -16.57 0.02
CA GLY A 33 -31.60 -16.23 -0.45
C GLY A 33 -31.72 -14.82 -1.03
N LEU A 34 -30.61 -14.19 -1.40
CA LEU A 34 -30.63 -12.90 -2.07
C LEU A 34 -31.06 -13.03 -3.53
N PRO A 35 -31.70 -12.01 -4.12
CA PRO A 35 -32.18 -12.04 -5.50
C PRO A 35 -31.02 -11.94 -6.51
N VAL A 36 -30.28 -13.02 -6.66
CA VAL A 36 -29.20 -13.16 -7.65
C VAL A 36 -29.81 -13.70 -8.95
N PRO A 37 -29.56 -13.09 -10.11
CA PRO A 37 -29.97 -13.71 -11.38
C PRO A 37 -29.29 -15.09 -11.53
N PRO A 38 -30.04 -16.14 -11.93
CA PRO A 38 -29.48 -17.49 -11.98
C PRO A 38 -28.35 -17.61 -13.01
N GLY A 39 -27.49 -18.57 -12.78
CA GLY A 39 -26.33 -18.80 -13.62
C GLY A 39 -25.44 -19.93 -13.15
N PHE A 40 -24.28 -20.06 -13.75
CA PHE A 40 -23.28 -21.07 -13.39
C PHE A 40 -21.86 -20.51 -13.55
N THR A 41 -20.92 -21.13 -12.84
CA THR A 41 -19.49 -20.81 -12.90
C THR A 41 -18.71 -21.97 -13.51
N ILE A 42 -17.87 -21.67 -14.50
CA ILE A 42 -16.87 -22.57 -15.05
C ILE A 42 -15.58 -22.33 -14.26
N THR A 43 -14.94 -23.38 -13.78
CA THR A 43 -13.86 -23.31 -12.78
C THR A 43 -12.56 -22.68 -13.30
N THR A 44 -11.71 -22.21 -12.38
CA THR A 44 -10.35 -21.76 -12.68
C THR A 44 -9.49 -22.88 -13.26
N GLU A 45 -9.69 -24.12 -12.81
CA GLU A 45 -9.00 -25.31 -13.33
C GLU A 45 -9.31 -25.52 -14.83
N SER A 46 -10.56 -25.28 -15.24
CA SER A 46 -10.93 -25.34 -16.67
C SER A 46 -10.17 -24.31 -17.51
N CYS A 47 -9.86 -23.14 -16.95
CA CYS A 47 -9.04 -22.13 -17.61
C CYS A 47 -7.60 -22.65 -17.83
N ILE A 48 -7.00 -23.21 -16.81
CA ILE A 48 -5.63 -23.74 -16.85
C ILE A 48 -5.55 -24.84 -17.91
N GLU A 49 -6.44 -25.84 -17.86
CA GLU A 49 -6.51 -26.92 -18.83
C GLU A 49 -6.71 -26.40 -20.28
N TYR A 50 -7.54 -25.37 -20.46
CA TYR A 50 -7.73 -24.75 -21.77
C TYR A 50 -6.50 -24.00 -22.26
N LEU A 51 -5.79 -23.29 -21.38
CA LEU A 51 -4.57 -22.57 -21.76
C LEU A 51 -3.41 -23.52 -22.10
N GLU A 52 -3.34 -24.68 -21.44
CA GLU A 52 -2.38 -25.74 -21.78
C GLU A 52 -2.75 -26.46 -23.09
N SER A 53 -4.05 -26.75 -23.29
CA SER A 53 -4.57 -27.43 -24.49
C SER A 53 -5.93 -26.88 -24.90
N PRO A 54 -6.02 -26.03 -25.93
CA PRO A 54 -7.30 -25.51 -26.41
C PRO A 54 -8.31 -26.60 -26.87
N TYR A 55 -7.83 -27.82 -27.17
CA TYR A 55 -8.68 -28.97 -27.50
C TYR A 55 -9.53 -29.42 -26.30
N PHE A 56 -9.13 -29.12 -25.08
CA PHE A 56 -9.89 -29.41 -23.86
C PHE A 56 -11.32 -28.87 -23.91
N PHE A 57 -11.52 -27.67 -24.49
CA PHE A 57 -12.88 -27.12 -24.63
C PHE A 57 -13.81 -28.03 -25.47
N GLU A 58 -13.34 -28.52 -26.59
CA GLU A 58 -14.15 -29.38 -27.51
C GLU A 58 -14.37 -30.80 -26.95
N SER A 59 -13.38 -31.33 -26.23
CA SER A 59 -13.41 -32.71 -25.74
C SER A 59 -14.13 -32.89 -24.40
N SER A 60 -14.11 -31.89 -23.53
CA SER A 60 -14.52 -32.08 -22.14
C SER A 60 -15.48 -31.01 -21.59
N LEU A 61 -15.49 -29.80 -22.14
CA LEU A 61 -16.24 -28.69 -21.54
C LEU A 61 -17.52 -28.32 -22.33
N LYS A 62 -17.50 -28.50 -23.64
CA LYS A 62 -18.55 -28.01 -24.56
C LYS A 62 -19.93 -28.59 -24.27
N GLU A 63 -20.02 -29.89 -24.00
CA GLU A 63 -21.29 -30.57 -23.71
C GLU A 63 -21.83 -30.14 -22.32
N ASP A 64 -20.94 -30.00 -21.32
CA ASP A 64 -21.31 -29.55 -19.97
C ASP A 64 -21.84 -28.12 -20.00
N VAL A 65 -21.26 -27.22 -20.81
CA VAL A 65 -21.75 -25.85 -21.00
C VAL A 65 -23.18 -25.86 -21.58
N LEU A 66 -23.44 -26.70 -22.59
CA LEU A 66 -24.79 -26.80 -23.17
C LEU A 66 -25.82 -27.36 -22.19
N LYS A 67 -25.42 -28.33 -21.37
CA LYS A 67 -26.28 -28.87 -20.34
C LYS A 67 -26.62 -27.79 -19.30
N SER A 68 -25.65 -27.03 -18.84
CA SER A 68 -25.86 -25.92 -17.88
C SER A 68 -26.71 -24.79 -18.45
N ILE A 69 -26.64 -24.51 -19.77
CA ILE A 69 -27.56 -23.58 -20.45
C ILE A 69 -28.98 -24.14 -20.44
N THR A 70 -29.18 -25.43 -20.70
CA THR A 70 -30.50 -26.05 -20.66
C THR A 70 -31.12 -25.96 -19.25
N GLU A 71 -30.32 -26.25 -18.23
CA GLU A 71 -30.76 -26.08 -16.83
C GLU A 71 -31.10 -24.61 -16.50
N LEU A 72 -30.36 -23.65 -17.07
CA LEU A 72 -30.67 -22.22 -16.92
C LEU A 72 -31.95 -21.81 -17.65
N GLU A 73 -32.23 -22.39 -18.83
CA GLU A 73 -33.50 -22.21 -19.57
C GLU A 73 -34.68 -22.72 -18.73
N GLU A 74 -34.58 -23.91 -18.13
CA GLU A 74 -35.60 -24.47 -17.24
C GLU A 74 -35.88 -23.58 -16.04
N LYS A 75 -34.83 -23.06 -15.37
CA LYS A 75 -34.95 -22.17 -14.21
C LYS A 75 -35.61 -20.84 -14.54
N THR A 76 -35.29 -20.28 -15.71
CA THR A 76 -35.75 -18.94 -16.09
C THR A 76 -37.06 -18.97 -16.87
N GLY A 77 -37.45 -20.10 -17.46
CA GLY A 77 -38.55 -20.20 -18.41
C GLY A 77 -38.29 -19.46 -19.75
N LYS A 78 -37.02 -19.16 -20.04
CA LYS A 78 -36.58 -18.42 -21.23
C LYS A 78 -35.63 -19.31 -22.05
N TYR A 79 -35.51 -19.06 -23.34
CA TYR A 79 -34.72 -19.89 -24.25
C TYR A 79 -33.51 -19.15 -24.83
N PHE A 80 -32.34 -19.76 -24.74
CA PHE A 80 -31.08 -19.21 -25.24
C PHE A 80 -30.91 -19.39 -26.76
N SER A 81 -31.56 -20.40 -27.31
CA SER A 81 -31.53 -20.70 -28.75
C SER A 81 -32.94 -20.80 -29.29
N GLY A 82 -33.13 -20.53 -30.59
CA GLY A 82 -34.45 -20.52 -31.23
C GLY A 82 -35.06 -19.11 -31.32
N ASN A 83 -36.29 -19.04 -31.84
CA ASN A 83 -37.03 -17.79 -32.07
C ASN A 83 -38.23 -17.68 -31.15
N ASP A 84 -38.15 -18.28 -29.95
CA ASP A 84 -39.23 -18.29 -29.00
C ASP A 84 -39.46 -16.89 -28.38
N SER A 85 -40.69 -16.65 -27.98
CA SER A 85 -41.10 -15.34 -27.42
C SER A 85 -40.43 -14.99 -26.09
N ALA A 86 -39.86 -15.96 -25.37
CA ALA A 86 -39.18 -15.76 -24.10
C ALA A 86 -37.66 -15.89 -24.30
N LEU A 87 -36.99 -14.76 -24.58
CA LEU A 87 -35.57 -14.76 -24.91
C LEU A 87 -34.69 -14.80 -23.65
N LEU A 88 -33.87 -15.85 -23.51
CA LEU A 88 -32.76 -15.84 -22.55
C LEU A 88 -31.55 -15.15 -23.18
N LEU A 89 -31.07 -14.11 -22.53
CA LEU A 89 -29.78 -13.48 -22.79
C LEU A 89 -28.86 -13.70 -21.58
N VAL A 90 -27.58 -13.87 -21.82
CA VAL A 90 -26.61 -14.09 -20.74
C VAL A 90 -25.42 -13.13 -20.82
N SER A 91 -24.83 -12.88 -19.68
CA SER A 91 -23.48 -12.27 -19.57
C SER A 91 -22.45 -13.37 -19.38
N VAL A 92 -21.24 -13.15 -19.92
CA VAL A 92 -20.06 -13.98 -19.70
C VAL A 92 -18.98 -13.07 -19.08
N ARG A 93 -18.62 -13.35 -17.83
CA ARG A 93 -17.80 -12.48 -16.99
C ARG A 93 -16.63 -13.26 -16.39
N SER A 94 -15.44 -12.69 -16.41
CA SER A 94 -14.28 -13.24 -15.71
C SER A 94 -14.45 -13.22 -14.17
N GLY A 95 -13.80 -14.15 -13.49
CA GLY A 95 -13.86 -14.26 -12.03
C GLY A 95 -12.59 -14.88 -11.44
N ALA A 96 -11.47 -14.17 -11.43
CA ALA A 96 -10.24 -14.65 -10.79
C ALA A 96 -10.36 -14.71 -9.26
N LYS A 97 -9.49 -15.48 -8.60
CA LYS A 97 -9.39 -15.57 -7.14
C LYS A 97 -9.18 -14.20 -6.48
N PHE A 98 -8.33 -13.40 -7.10
CA PHE A 98 -8.06 -12.01 -6.71
C PHE A 98 -8.80 -11.04 -7.64
N SER A 99 -9.35 -9.96 -7.08
CA SER A 99 -10.03 -8.94 -7.88
C SER A 99 -9.01 -8.14 -8.68
N MET A 100 -9.15 -8.13 -10.00
CA MET A 100 -8.32 -7.37 -10.95
C MET A 100 -9.22 -6.44 -11.77
N PRO A 101 -9.63 -5.27 -11.23
CA PRO A 101 -10.61 -4.39 -11.86
C PRO A 101 -10.12 -3.89 -13.23
N GLY A 102 -10.94 -4.04 -14.27
CA GLY A 102 -10.64 -3.58 -15.63
C GLY A 102 -9.57 -4.37 -16.39
N MET A 103 -8.92 -5.37 -15.75
CA MET A 103 -7.82 -6.12 -16.38
C MET A 103 -8.30 -7.30 -17.24
N MET A 104 -9.54 -7.74 -17.05
CA MET A 104 -10.09 -8.93 -17.69
C MET A 104 -11.47 -8.64 -18.29
N ASP A 105 -11.82 -9.42 -19.29
CA ASP A 105 -12.91 -9.13 -20.20
C ASP A 105 -14.29 -9.58 -19.69
N THR A 106 -15.33 -8.90 -20.20
CA THR A 106 -16.75 -9.17 -19.95
C THR A 106 -17.51 -8.99 -21.26
N ILE A 107 -18.46 -9.88 -21.55
CA ILE A 107 -19.38 -9.73 -22.69
C ILE A 107 -20.82 -9.84 -22.18
N LEU A 108 -21.65 -8.84 -22.49
CA LEU A 108 -23.05 -8.78 -22.12
C LEU A 108 -23.97 -9.07 -23.33
N ASN A 109 -25.24 -9.33 -23.06
CA ASN A 109 -26.30 -9.50 -24.06
C ASN A 109 -26.09 -10.69 -25.04
N LEU A 110 -25.25 -11.67 -24.68
CA LEU A 110 -25.03 -12.85 -25.48
C LEU A 110 -26.34 -13.60 -25.72
N GLY A 111 -26.53 -14.05 -26.94
CA GLY A 111 -27.74 -14.67 -27.39
C GLY A 111 -28.55 -13.84 -28.40
N LEU A 112 -28.28 -12.54 -28.57
CA LEU A 112 -28.85 -11.71 -29.61
C LEU A 112 -28.23 -12.01 -30.98
N ASN A 113 -29.05 -12.00 -31.98
CA ASN A 113 -28.71 -12.02 -33.39
C ASN A 113 -29.75 -11.19 -34.18
N ASP A 114 -29.65 -11.13 -35.48
CA ASP A 114 -30.54 -10.29 -36.29
C ASP A 114 -32.03 -10.57 -36.04
N LEU A 115 -32.43 -11.83 -36.03
CA LEU A 115 -33.81 -12.23 -35.85
C LEU A 115 -34.27 -12.06 -34.40
N ARG A 116 -33.46 -12.46 -33.44
CA ARG A 116 -33.80 -12.34 -32.02
C ARG A 116 -33.84 -10.87 -31.55
N THR A 117 -33.09 -9.99 -32.19
CA THR A 117 -33.18 -8.53 -31.94
C THR A 117 -34.53 -7.97 -32.43
N GLN A 118 -35.01 -8.42 -33.57
CA GLN A 118 -36.35 -8.06 -34.06
C GLN A 118 -37.44 -8.55 -33.09
N THR A 119 -37.38 -9.81 -32.67
CA THR A 119 -38.29 -10.37 -31.67
C THR A 119 -38.26 -9.56 -30.35
N LEU A 120 -37.07 -9.18 -29.87
CA LEU A 120 -36.94 -8.38 -28.67
C LEU A 120 -37.52 -6.95 -28.85
N ALA A 121 -37.33 -6.34 -30.01
CA ALA A 121 -37.91 -5.05 -30.35
C ALA A 121 -39.44 -5.06 -30.36
N GLU A 122 -40.06 -6.14 -30.86
CA GLU A 122 -41.52 -6.36 -30.88
C GLU A 122 -42.07 -6.54 -29.44
N GLN A 123 -41.31 -7.15 -28.53
CA GLN A 123 -41.71 -7.40 -27.14
C GLN A 123 -41.50 -6.22 -26.22
N THR A 124 -40.59 -5.32 -26.56
CA THR A 124 -40.15 -4.19 -25.74
C THR A 124 -40.28 -2.88 -26.52
N ASN A 125 -39.21 -2.39 -27.06
CA ASN A 125 -39.15 -1.30 -28.02
C ASN A 125 -37.85 -1.40 -28.84
N ALA A 126 -37.85 -0.73 -29.99
CA ALA A 126 -36.73 -0.79 -30.93
C ALA A 126 -35.44 -0.25 -30.33
N ASP A 127 -35.48 0.90 -29.62
CA ASP A 127 -34.29 1.52 -29.00
C ASP A 127 -33.59 0.54 -28.03
N PHE A 128 -34.35 -0.05 -27.12
CA PHE A 128 -33.80 -1.02 -26.17
C PHE A 128 -33.14 -2.23 -26.86
N ALA A 129 -33.87 -2.86 -27.81
CA ALA A 129 -33.40 -4.06 -28.44
C ALA A 129 -32.16 -3.85 -29.30
N TYR A 130 -32.14 -2.80 -30.11
CA TYR A 130 -31.01 -2.47 -30.98
C TYR A 130 -29.82 -1.89 -30.19
N ASN A 131 -30.04 -1.16 -29.09
CA ASN A 131 -28.99 -0.75 -28.19
C ASN A 131 -28.26 -1.96 -27.55
N CYS A 132 -29.04 -2.94 -27.05
CA CYS A 132 -28.45 -4.18 -26.53
C CYS A 132 -27.64 -4.94 -27.60
N TYR A 133 -28.15 -4.99 -28.83
CA TYR A 133 -27.46 -5.67 -29.93
C TYR A 133 -26.18 -4.92 -30.37
N ARG A 134 -26.27 -3.60 -30.49
CA ARG A 134 -25.11 -2.75 -30.80
C ARG A 134 -23.98 -2.95 -29.81
N ARG A 135 -24.30 -2.90 -28.49
CA ARG A 135 -23.32 -3.15 -27.41
C ARG A 135 -22.72 -4.55 -27.48
N LEU A 136 -23.55 -5.57 -27.77
CA LEU A 136 -23.01 -6.91 -27.95
C LEU A 136 -22.05 -6.97 -29.13
N LEU A 137 -22.38 -6.38 -30.28
CA LEU A 137 -21.47 -6.35 -31.44
C LEU A 137 -20.15 -5.70 -31.12
N GLN A 138 -20.17 -4.54 -30.49
CA GLN A 138 -18.96 -3.81 -30.08
C GLN A 138 -18.11 -4.61 -29.10
N MET A 139 -18.69 -5.09 -27.98
CA MET A 139 -17.95 -5.87 -26.98
C MET A 139 -17.43 -7.20 -27.53
N PHE A 140 -18.20 -7.85 -28.38
CA PHE A 140 -17.77 -9.12 -28.99
C PHE A 140 -16.62 -8.91 -29.97
N ALA A 141 -16.63 -7.81 -30.74
CA ALA A 141 -15.54 -7.44 -31.62
C ALA A 141 -14.22 -7.21 -30.85
N ASP A 142 -14.29 -6.44 -29.80
CA ASP A 142 -13.12 -6.10 -28.96
C ASP A 142 -12.58 -7.35 -28.25
N VAL A 143 -13.43 -8.03 -27.50
CA VAL A 143 -13.00 -9.14 -26.63
C VAL A 143 -12.64 -10.41 -27.40
N VAL A 144 -13.38 -10.75 -28.46
CA VAL A 144 -13.19 -12.03 -29.19
C VAL A 144 -12.22 -11.88 -30.35
N TYR A 145 -12.26 -10.75 -31.05
CA TYR A 145 -11.49 -10.54 -32.28
C TYR A 145 -10.38 -9.50 -32.15
N GLY A 146 -10.33 -8.73 -31.05
CA GLY A 146 -9.33 -7.69 -30.81
C GLY A 146 -9.51 -6.48 -31.74
N ILE A 147 -10.74 -6.21 -32.22
CA ILE A 147 -11.07 -5.02 -33.00
C ILE A 147 -11.36 -3.88 -32.01
N SER A 148 -10.65 -2.75 -32.10
CA SER A 148 -10.78 -1.66 -31.16
C SER A 148 -12.22 -1.15 -31.05
N LYS A 149 -12.69 -0.97 -29.81
CA LYS A 149 -13.99 -0.35 -29.55
C LYS A 149 -14.11 1.06 -30.12
N ASP A 150 -13.00 1.79 -30.21
CA ASP A 150 -12.96 3.16 -30.70
C ASP A 150 -13.46 3.28 -32.14
N GLU A 151 -13.20 2.27 -32.98
CA GLU A 151 -13.72 2.22 -34.36
C GLU A 151 -15.25 2.17 -34.40
N PHE A 152 -15.87 1.49 -33.41
CA PHE A 152 -17.31 1.43 -33.27
C PHE A 152 -17.89 2.72 -32.68
N ASP A 153 -17.17 3.33 -31.72
CA ASP A 153 -17.56 4.61 -31.11
C ASP A 153 -17.48 5.75 -32.11
N ASP A 154 -16.46 5.78 -32.99
CA ASP A 154 -16.34 6.72 -34.09
C ASP A 154 -17.50 6.62 -35.08
N LEU A 155 -17.94 5.38 -35.43
CA LEU A 155 -19.11 5.14 -36.27
C LEU A 155 -20.38 5.64 -35.59
N LEU A 156 -20.58 5.34 -34.31
CA LEU A 156 -21.71 5.84 -33.53
C LEU A 156 -21.75 7.37 -33.55
N GLY A 157 -20.63 8.03 -33.21
CA GLY A 157 -20.53 9.48 -33.23
C GLY A 157 -20.77 10.10 -34.61
N TYR A 158 -20.36 9.42 -35.68
CA TYR A 158 -20.70 9.85 -37.05
C TYR A 158 -22.21 9.80 -37.31
N PHE A 159 -22.90 8.71 -36.89
CA PHE A 159 -24.34 8.58 -37.07
C PHE A 159 -25.11 9.62 -36.23
N GLU A 160 -24.71 9.87 -34.98
CA GLU A 160 -25.35 10.87 -34.12
C GLU A 160 -25.19 12.29 -34.68
N ARG A 161 -24.02 12.65 -35.15
CA ARG A 161 -23.78 13.95 -35.81
C ARG A 161 -24.62 14.13 -37.06
N ASN A 162 -24.73 13.09 -37.90
CA ASN A 162 -25.50 13.17 -39.14
C ASN A 162 -27.02 13.23 -38.86
N ALA A 163 -27.50 12.50 -37.86
CA ALA A 163 -28.91 12.50 -37.46
C ALA A 163 -29.28 13.76 -36.64
N GLY A 164 -28.30 14.47 -36.07
CA GLY A 164 -28.53 15.60 -35.18
C GLY A 164 -29.22 15.22 -33.87
N LYS A 165 -29.08 13.99 -33.42
CA LYS A 165 -29.67 13.43 -32.21
C LYS A 165 -28.84 12.27 -31.67
N GLN A 166 -29.05 11.92 -30.40
CA GLN A 166 -28.35 10.81 -29.76
C GLN A 166 -28.96 9.46 -30.18
N ALA A 167 -28.17 8.38 -30.05
CA ALA A 167 -28.61 7.03 -30.45
C ALA A 167 -29.91 6.57 -29.78
N LYS A 168 -30.20 7.00 -28.55
CA LYS A 168 -31.47 6.72 -27.84
C LYS A 168 -32.72 7.28 -28.53
N ASP A 169 -32.56 8.24 -29.42
CA ASP A 169 -33.64 8.90 -30.15
C ASP A 169 -33.69 8.47 -31.63
N PHE A 170 -32.92 7.43 -32.01
CA PHE A 170 -32.89 6.90 -33.38
C PHE A 170 -34.20 6.21 -33.76
N THR A 171 -34.58 6.32 -35.03
CA THR A 171 -35.66 5.51 -35.61
C THR A 171 -35.20 4.07 -35.80
N LEU A 172 -36.14 3.15 -36.03
CA LEU A 172 -35.85 1.76 -36.33
C LEU A 172 -34.88 1.61 -37.52
N GLU A 173 -35.10 2.40 -38.59
CA GLU A 173 -34.26 2.40 -39.77
C GLU A 173 -32.84 2.90 -39.49
N GLU A 174 -32.70 3.91 -38.62
CA GLU A 174 -31.39 4.42 -38.22
C GLU A 174 -30.61 3.41 -37.39
N HIS A 175 -31.29 2.74 -36.45
CA HIS A 175 -30.69 1.62 -35.71
C HIS A 175 -30.23 0.48 -36.63
N GLN A 176 -31.06 0.08 -37.56
CA GLN A 176 -30.73 -0.99 -38.53
C GLN A 176 -29.53 -0.61 -39.41
N ALA A 177 -29.50 0.64 -39.88
CA ALA A 177 -28.41 1.15 -40.70
C ALA A 177 -27.08 1.16 -39.89
N LEU A 178 -27.08 1.56 -38.62
CA LEU A 178 -25.91 1.51 -37.76
C LEU A 178 -25.43 0.09 -37.53
N ILE A 179 -26.33 -0.86 -37.27
CA ILE A 179 -25.96 -2.27 -37.10
C ILE A 179 -25.33 -2.85 -38.38
N GLU A 180 -25.82 -2.49 -39.55
CA GLU A 180 -25.19 -2.94 -40.81
C GLU A 180 -23.80 -2.34 -41.01
N GLN A 181 -23.52 -1.12 -40.57
CA GLN A 181 -22.18 -0.54 -40.59
C GLN A 181 -21.26 -1.23 -39.59
N TYR A 182 -21.74 -1.57 -38.38
CA TYR A 182 -20.99 -2.38 -37.40
C TYR A 182 -20.59 -3.75 -37.99
N LYS A 183 -21.51 -4.41 -38.68
CA LYS A 183 -21.21 -5.69 -39.37
C LYS A 183 -20.26 -5.49 -40.56
N GLN A 184 -20.32 -4.32 -41.23
CA GLN A 184 -19.39 -3.98 -42.29
C GLN A 184 -17.98 -3.86 -41.74
N LEU A 185 -17.81 -3.23 -40.55
CA LEU A 185 -16.52 -3.14 -39.85
C LEU A 185 -15.96 -4.53 -39.54
N TYR A 186 -16.78 -5.49 -39.08
CA TYR A 186 -16.36 -6.89 -38.95
C TYR A 186 -15.78 -7.44 -40.26
N ARG A 187 -16.47 -7.22 -41.40
CA ARG A 187 -16.02 -7.72 -42.72
C ARG A 187 -14.69 -7.08 -43.15
N GLU A 188 -14.48 -5.82 -42.83
CA GLU A 188 -13.21 -5.10 -43.09
C GLU A 188 -12.05 -5.72 -42.35
N HIS A 189 -12.27 -6.17 -41.14
CA HIS A 189 -11.31 -6.96 -40.34
C HIS A 189 -11.31 -8.47 -40.65
N HIS A 190 -11.91 -8.90 -41.77
CA HIS A 190 -12.01 -10.31 -42.18
C HIS A 190 -12.69 -11.21 -41.16
N GLN A 191 -13.62 -10.67 -40.37
CA GLN A 191 -14.40 -11.37 -39.35
C GLN A 191 -15.89 -11.38 -39.71
N THR A 192 -16.64 -12.21 -39.01
CA THR A 192 -18.13 -12.27 -39.15
C THR A 192 -18.70 -12.49 -37.74
N PHE A 193 -19.69 -11.70 -37.36
CA PHE A 193 -20.39 -11.92 -36.09
C PHE A 193 -21.24 -13.18 -36.14
N PRO A 194 -21.06 -14.15 -35.21
CA PRO A 194 -21.82 -15.42 -35.23
C PRO A 194 -23.30 -15.17 -34.96
N GLN A 195 -24.17 -15.70 -35.84
CA GLN A 195 -25.62 -15.65 -35.68
C GLN A 195 -26.15 -16.76 -34.77
N SER A 196 -25.33 -17.76 -34.43
CA SER A 196 -25.67 -18.83 -33.50
C SER A 196 -25.36 -18.42 -32.07
N SER A 197 -26.34 -18.34 -31.17
CA SER A 197 -26.15 -18.03 -29.75
C SER A 197 -25.12 -18.96 -29.07
N LYS A 198 -25.10 -20.26 -29.49
CA LYS A 198 -24.13 -21.22 -28.94
C LYS A 198 -22.70 -20.91 -29.36
N GLU A 199 -22.49 -20.54 -30.63
CA GLU A 199 -21.16 -20.16 -31.13
C GLU A 199 -20.68 -18.88 -30.45
N GLN A 200 -21.56 -17.90 -30.22
CA GLN A 200 -21.25 -16.69 -29.45
C GLN A 200 -20.78 -17.06 -28.03
N LEU A 201 -21.50 -17.94 -27.33
CA LEU A 201 -21.17 -18.36 -25.98
C LEU A 201 -19.81 -19.06 -25.92
N TYR A 202 -19.54 -19.97 -26.84
CA TYR A 202 -18.26 -20.68 -26.89
C TYR A 202 -17.09 -19.76 -27.18
N ALA A 203 -17.26 -18.80 -28.09
CA ALA A 203 -16.25 -17.82 -28.41
C ALA A 203 -15.99 -16.90 -27.21
N ALA A 204 -17.03 -16.44 -26.51
CA ALA A 204 -16.93 -15.61 -25.32
C ALA A 204 -16.21 -16.32 -24.17
N ILE A 205 -16.53 -17.58 -23.86
CA ILE A 205 -15.84 -18.35 -22.80
C ILE A 205 -14.36 -18.50 -23.13
N LYS A 206 -14.04 -18.88 -24.38
CA LYS A 206 -12.64 -19.02 -24.82
C LYS A 206 -11.87 -17.70 -24.74
N ALA A 207 -12.50 -16.57 -25.09
CA ALA A 207 -11.89 -15.26 -25.01
C ALA A 207 -11.62 -14.85 -23.56
N VAL A 208 -12.58 -15.08 -22.65
CA VAL A 208 -12.38 -14.79 -21.22
C VAL A 208 -11.25 -15.64 -20.62
N PHE A 209 -11.11 -16.90 -20.97
CA PHE A 209 -9.96 -17.72 -20.55
C PHE A 209 -8.64 -17.13 -21.05
N LYS A 210 -8.57 -16.71 -22.32
CA LYS A 210 -7.37 -16.10 -22.90
C LYS A 210 -7.02 -14.77 -22.23
N SER A 211 -8.03 -14.01 -21.75
CA SER A 211 -7.81 -12.70 -21.11
C SER A 211 -6.97 -12.78 -19.83
N TRP A 212 -6.83 -13.96 -19.22
CA TRP A 212 -5.89 -14.20 -18.13
C TRP A 212 -4.46 -13.82 -18.49
N ASN A 213 -4.04 -14.08 -19.72
CA ASN A 213 -2.69 -13.80 -20.25
C ASN A 213 -2.63 -12.51 -21.10
N ASN A 214 -3.60 -11.61 -20.96
CA ASN A 214 -3.51 -10.28 -21.57
C ASN A 214 -2.37 -9.49 -20.90
N PRO A 215 -1.59 -8.66 -21.67
CA PRO A 215 -0.46 -7.91 -21.12
C PRO A 215 -0.82 -7.07 -19.88
N ARG A 216 -1.96 -6.38 -19.91
CA ARG A 216 -2.46 -5.60 -18.77
C ARG A 216 -2.72 -6.45 -17.51
N ALA A 217 -3.23 -7.68 -17.70
CA ALA A 217 -3.48 -8.59 -16.58
C ALA A 217 -2.17 -9.15 -16.00
N GLU A 218 -1.16 -9.40 -16.84
CA GLU A 218 0.17 -9.84 -16.41
C GLU A 218 0.89 -8.75 -15.62
N VAL A 219 0.87 -7.50 -16.11
CA VAL A 219 1.46 -6.35 -15.40
C VAL A 219 0.78 -6.16 -14.04
N TYR A 220 -0.56 -6.24 -13.99
CA TYR A 220 -1.29 -6.11 -12.72
C TYR A 220 -0.92 -7.23 -11.73
N ARG A 221 -0.80 -8.48 -12.18
CA ARG A 221 -0.38 -9.59 -11.33
C ARG A 221 1.02 -9.39 -10.77
N ASN A 222 1.96 -8.97 -11.62
CA ASN A 222 3.33 -8.67 -11.19
C ASN A 222 3.39 -7.56 -10.13
N LEU A 223 2.60 -6.50 -10.30
CA LEU A 223 2.53 -5.37 -9.34
C LEU A 223 1.88 -5.74 -7.99
N ASN A 224 1.07 -6.80 -7.96
CA ASN A 224 0.32 -7.21 -6.77
C ASN A 224 0.75 -8.59 -6.24
N ASP A 225 1.89 -9.11 -6.68
CA ASP A 225 2.43 -10.42 -6.26
C ASP A 225 1.40 -11.57 -6.41
N ILE A 226 0.60 -11.55 -7.50
CA ILE A 226 -0.40 -12.58 -7.78
C ILE A 226 0.22 -13.66 -8.67
N PRO A 227 0.23 -14.93 -8.25
CA PRO A 227 0.77 -16.04 -9.04
C PRO A 227 0.10 -16.18 -10.42
N HIS A 228 0.89 -16.51 -11.44
CA HIS A 228 0.43 -16.61 -12.82
C HIS A 228 -0.34 -17.92 -13.12
N ASP A 229 -0.19 -18.93 -12.31
CA ASP A 229 -0.75 -20.28 -12.44
C ASP A 229 -2.17 -20.47 -11.90
N LEU A 230 -2.80 -19.39 -11.40
CA LEU A 230 -4.12 -19.46 -10.75
C LEU A 230 -5.29 -19.57 -11.75
N GLY A 231 -5.16 -19.04 -12.97
CA GLY A 231 -6.23 -18.98 -13.94
C GLY A 231 -7.40 -18.06 -13.54
N THR A 232 -8.44 -18.04 -14.37
CA THR A 232 -9.70 -17.34 -14.11
C THR A 232 -10.90 -18.25 -14.27
N ALA A 233 -11.89 -18.13 -13.39
CA ALA A 233 -13.19 -18.71 -13.60
C ALA A 233 -13.99 -17.87 -14.60
N VAL A 234 -15.02 -18.47 -15.21
CA VAL A 234 -15.97 -17.80 -16.09
C VAL A 234 -17.38 -17.93 -15.51
N ASN A 235 -18.04 -16.80 -15.27
CA ASN A 235 -19.40 -16.75 -14.78
C ASN A 235 -20.35 -16.49 -15.95
N VAL A 236 -21.27 -17.41 -16.20
CA VAL A 236 -22.37 -17.28 -17.17
C VAL A 236 -23.65 -17.02 -16.38
N GLN A 237 -24.25 -15.84 -16.55
CA GLN A 237 -25.35 -15.38 -15.73
C GLN A 237 -26.49 -14.83 -16.60
N ALA A 238 -27.74 -15.15 -16.26
CA ALA A 238 -28.90 -14.58 -16.92
C ALA A 238 -28.91 -13.05 -16.80
N MET A 239 -29.17 -12.37 -17.93
CA MET A 239 -29.23 -10.91 -17.96
C MET A 239 -30.50 -10.41 -17.26
N VAL A 240 -30.33 -9.32 -16.50
CA VAL A 240 -31.37 -8.42 -16.00
C VAL A 240 -31.07 -7.03 -16.52
N PHE A 241 -32.08 -6.22 -16.81
CA PHE A 241 -31.93 -5.01 -17.60
C PHE A 241 -32.32 -3.76 -16.80
N GLY A 242 -31.34 -2.94 -16.47
CA GLY A 242 -31.55 -1.64 -15.86
C GLY A 242 -32.03 -0.55 -16.82
N ASN A 243 -32.10 -0.87 -18.10
CA ASN A 243 -32.56 0.03 -19.16
C ASN A 243 -33.86 -0.47 -19.85
N SER A 244 -34.64 -1.33 -19.18
CA SER A 244 -35.87 -1.87 -19.75
C SER A 244 -37.07 -0.89 -19.72
N ASP A 245 -37.13 -0.02 -18.73
CA ASP A 245 -38.17 1.02 -18.57
C ASP A 245 -37.74 2.08 -17.53
N GLN A 246 -38.65 3.00 -17.22
CA GLN A 246 -38.44 4.10 -16.26
C GLN A 246 -38.34 3.66 -14.79
N ALA A 247 -38.82 2.44 -14.46
CA ALA A 247 -38.70 1.84 -13.12
C ALA A 247 -37.49 0.90 -13.03
N SER A 248 -36.58 1.01 -13.97
CA SER A 248 -35.38 0.19 -14.08
C SER A 248 -34.15 1.08 -13.93
N GLY A 249 -33.06 0.51 -13.40
CA GLY A 249 -31.81 1.21 -13.17
C GLY A 249 -30.71 0.27 -12.76
N THR A 250 -29.51 0.79 -12.61
CA THR A 250 -28.33 0.05 -12.15
C THR A 250 -27.43 0.93 -11.33
N GLY A 251 -26.59 0.34 -10.49
CA GLY A 251 -25.70 1.13 -9.65
C GLY A 251 -24.69 0.29 -8.88
N VAL A 252 -23.84 1.01 -8.16
CA VAL A 252 -22.84 0.46 -7.25
C VAL A 252 -22.97 1.14 -5.91
N VAL A 253 -23.04 0.34 -4.85
CA VAL A 253 -23.28 0.85 -3.49
C VAL A 253 -22.42 0.13 -2.47
N PHE A 254 -21.83 0.90 -1.60
CA PHE A 254 -21.14 0.41 -0.40
C PHE A 254 -22.10 0.42 0.79
N THR A 255 -22.00 -0.58 1.65
CA THR A 255 -22.81 -0.65 2.88
C THR A 255 -22.43 0.42 3.90
N ARG A 256 -21.22 0.95 3.81
CA ARG A 256 -20.68 2.08 4.58
C ARG A 256 -19.92 3.02 3.66
N ASN A 257 -19.79 4.28 4.07
CA ASN A 257 -19.00 5.25 3.30
C ASN A 257 -17.53 4.81 3.20
N PRO A 258 -16.99 4.52 2.00
CA PRO A 258 -15.64 4.02 1.84
C PRO A 258 -14.55 5.08 2.11
N ALA A 259 -14.90 6.37 2.18
CA ALA A 259 -13.98 7.45 2.50
C ALA A 259 -13.94 7.76 3.99
N SER A 260 -15.09 7.86 4.65
CA SER A 260 -15.19 8.26 6.06
C SER A 260 -15.38 7.07 7.03
N GLY A 261 -15.91 5.94 6.58
CA GLY A 261 -16.30 4.80 7.40
C GLY A 261 -17.68 4.91 8.05
N GLU A 262 -18.42 5.99 7.81
CA GLU A 262 -19.76 6.18 8.38
C GLU A 262 -20.72 5.08 7.95
N HIS A 263 -21.54 4.61 8.90
CA HIS A 263 -22.51 3.54 8.70
C HIS A 263 -23.76 4.07 8.00
N GLN A 264 -23.62 4.37 6.71
CA GLN A 264 -24.71 4.74 5.80
C GLN A 264 -24.42 4.21 4.41
N LEU A 265 -25.47 3.85 3.65
CA LEU A 265 -25.33 3.47 2.26
C LEU A 265 -24.67 4.60 1.47
N PHE A 266 -23.62 4.29 0.76
CA PHE A 266 -22.85 5.22 -0.04
C PHE A 266 -22.63 4.68 -1.43
N GLY A 267 -23.08 5.41 -2.46
CA GLY A 267 -22.91 4.94 -3.84
C GLY A 267 -23.74 5.74 -4.82
N GLU A 268 -23.81 5.23 -6.01
CA GLU A 268 -24.34 5.92 -7.17
C GLU A 268 -25.22 4.98 -7.99
N PHE A 269 -26.23 5.53 -8.64
CA PHE A 269 -27.09 4.79 -9.55
C PHE A 269 -27.51 5.63 -10.76
N LEU A 270 -27.92 4.96 -11.81
CA LEU A 270 -28.53 5.55 -12.99
C LEU A 270 -29.85 4.87 -13.27
N LEU A 271 -30.90 5.65 -13.50
CA LEU A 271 -32.15 5.15 -14.06
C LEU A 271 -32.02 4.96 -15.56
N ASN A 272 -32.73 3.97 -16.08
CA ASN A 272 -32.75 3.60 -17.50
C ASN A 272 -31.34 3.47 -18.09
N ALA A 273 -30.48 2.62 -17.46
CA ALA A 273 -29.07 2.44 -17.80
C ALA A 273 -28.64 0.98 -17.60
N GLN A 274 -27.60 0.55 -18.32
CA GLN A 274 -26.88 -0.70 -18.07
C GLN A 274 -25.65 -0.46 -17.16
N GLY A 275 -25.12 -1.52 -16.54
CA GLY A 275 -24.01 -1.42 -15.56
C GLY A 275 -22.77 -0.72 -16.10
N GLU A 276 -22.49 -0.85 -17.38
CA GLU A 276 -21.37 -0.17 -18.05
C GLU A 276 -21.50 1.35 -18.04
N ASP A 277 -22.70 1.87 -18.13
CA ASP A 277 -22.97 3.30 -18.18
C ASP A 277 -22.58 4.01 -16.87
N VAL A 278 -22.63 3.30 -15.73
CA VAL A 278 -22.18 3.80 -14.42
C VAL A 278 -20.66 3.84 -14.34
N VAL A 279 -20.02 2.77 -14.86
CA VAL A 279 -18.55 2.61 -14.73
C VAL A 279 -17.80 3.45 -15.76
N ALA A 280 -18.35 3.58 -16.98
CA ALA A 280 -17.72 4.33 -18.07
C ALA A 280 -17.80 5.85 -17.92
N GLY A 281 -18.61 6.36 -16.96
CA GLY A 281 -18.71 7.82 -16.73
C GLY A 281 -19.42 8.61 -17.83
N ILE A 282 -20.09 7.94 -18.78
CA ILE A 282 -20.77 8.58 -19.92
C ILE A 282 -21.92 9.50 -19.47
N ARG A 283 -22.56 9.14 -18.36
CA ARG A 283 -23.63 9.90 -17.71
C ARG A 283 -23.25 10.18 -16.26
N THR A 284 -23.60 11.34 -15.73
CA THR A 284 -23.43 11.66 -14.31
C THR A 284 -24.43 10.86 -13.49
N PRO A 285 -23.98 9.95 -12.61
CA PRO A 285 -24.87 9.16 -11.78
C PRO A 285 -25.46 10.00 -10.63
N GLU A 286 -26.59 9.54 -10.10
CA GLU A 286 -27.24 10.13 -8.94
C GLU A 286 -26.78 9.43 -7.65
N PRO A 287 -26.65 10.16 -6.52
CA PRO A 287 -26.34 9.55 -5.24
C PRO A 287 -27.42 8.54 -4.82
N ILE A 288 -27.00 7.42 -4.22
CA ILE A 288 -27.91 6.32 -3.84
C ILE A 288 -29.07 6.78 -2.95
N ALA A 289 -28.90 7.84 -2.15
CA ALA A 289 -29.97 8.42 -1.32
C ALA A 289 -31.16 8.90 -2.15
N ALA A 290 -30.96 9.34 -3.41
CA ALA A 290 -32.05 9.76 -4.29
C ALA A 290 -32.93 8.57 -4.72
N LEU A 291 -32.43 7.34 -4.65
CA LEU A 291 -33.21 6.13 -4.94
C LEU A 291 -34.39 5.96 -3.98
N GLU A 292 -34.27 6.45 -2.73
CA GLU A 292 -35.38 6.44 -1.76
C GLU A 292 -36.62 7.15 -2.28
N THR A 293 -36.43 8.23 -3.03
CA THR A 293 -37.52 9.00 -3.65
C THR A 293 -37.96 8.39 -4.98
N ALA A 294 -36.99 7.95 -5.80
CA ALA A 294 -37.26 7.44 -7.15
C ALA A 294 -37.94 6.06 -7.15
N LEU A 295 -37.40 5.13 -6.32
CA LEU A 295 -37.86 3.73 -6.24
C LEU A 295 -37.86 3.25 -4.78
N PRO A 296 -38.79 3.72 -3.90
CA PRO A 296 -38.81 3.48 -2.46
C PRO A 296 -38.75 2.00 -2.05
N GLN A 297 -39.43 1.14 -2.77
CA GLN A 297 -39.48 -0.30 -2.48
C GLN A 297 -38.11 -0.97 -2.75
N ALA A 298 -37.46 -0.60 -3.84
CA ALA A 298 -36.13 -1.12 -4.16
C ALA A 298 -35.09 -0.61 -3.15
N TYR A 299 -35.19 0.65 -2.71
CA TYR A 299 -34.30 1.20 -1.71
C TYR A 299 -34.46 0.52 -0.33
N ALA A 300 -35.68 0.27 0.12
CA ALA A 300 -35.94 -0.46 1.36
C ALA A 300 -35.41 -1.89 1.31
N ALA A 301 -35.66 -2.62 0.20
CA ALA A 301 -35.11 -3.96 0.01
C ALA A 301 -33.58 -3.94 -0.01
N PHE A 302 -32.97 -2.91 -0.61
CA PHE A 302 -31.52 -2.76 -0.63
C PHE A 302 -30.92 -2.59 0.79
N GLN A 303 -31.57 -1.80 1.65
CA GLN A 303 -31.11 -1.63 3.05
C GLN A 303 -31.13 -2.98 3.81
N ASP A 304 -32.12 -3.82 3.58
CA ASP A 304 -32.21 -5.14 4.22
C ASP A 304 -31.12 -6.09 3.68
N TYR A 305 -30.91 -6.11 2.36
CA TYR A 305 -29.86 -6.95 1.76
C TYR A 305 -28.44 -6.49 2.17
N ALA A 306 -28.21 -5.19 2.27
CA ALA A 306 -26.94 -4.64 2.76
C ALA A 306 -26.63 -5.12 4.18
N LYS A 307 -27.62 -5.11 5.08
CA LYS A 307 -27.46 -5.64 6.45
C LYS A 307 -27.17 -7.15 6.46
N ILE A 308 -27.88 -7.93 5.65
CA ILE A 308 -27.63 -9.38 5.54
C ILE A 308 -26.19 -9.64 5.12
N LEU A 309 -25.74 -8.95 4.07
CA LEU A 309 -24.38 -9.11 3.53
C LEU A 309 -23.32 -8.66 4.53
N GLU A 310 -23.47 -7.50 5.16
CA GLU A 310 -22.48 -6.98 6.11
C GLU A 310 -22.38 -7.88 7.35
N ASN A 311 -23.50 -8.35 7.90
CA ASN A 311 -23.49 -9.30 9.01
C ASN A 311 -22.89 -10.65 8.66
N HIS A 312 -23.15 -11.16 7.44
CA HIS A 312 -22.63 -12.43 6.98
C HIS A 312 -21.11 -12.39 6.75
N TYR A 313 -20.64 -11.43 5.98
CA TYR A 313 -19.21 -11.25 5.70
C TYR A 313 -18.46 -10.57 6.84
N LYS A 314 -19.20 -10.04 7.83
CA LYS A 314 -18.67 -9.29 8.99
C LYS A 314 -17.79 -8.10 8.59
N ASP A 315 -17.99 -7.55 7.40
CA ASP A 315 -17.23 -6.44 6.84
C ASP A 315 -18.07 -5.64 5.86
N MET A 316 -17.71 -4.35 5.65
CA MET A 316 -18.40 -3.52 4.66
C MET A 316 -18.31 -4.17 3.27
N GLN A 317 -19.43 -4.10 2.54
CA GLN A 317 -19.55 -4.68 1.22
C GLN A 317 -19.68 -3.60 0.15
N ASP A 318 -19.11 -3.88 -1.02
CA ASP A 318 -19.26 -3.19 -2.29
C ASP A 318 -20.19 -4.05 -3.16
N ILE A 319 -21.34 -3.51 -3.52
CA ILE A 319 -22.45 -4.26 -4.12
C ILE A 319 -22.79 -3.65 -5.47
N GLU A 320 -22.71 -4.46 -6.52
CA GLU A 320 -23.24 -4.11 -7.85
C GLU A 320 -24.69 -4.62 -7.93
N PHE A 321 -25.62 -3.75 -8.34
CA PHE A 321 -27.03 -4.10 -8.42
C PHE A 321 -27.68 -3.62 -9.71
N THR A 322 -28.79 -4.25 -10.08
CA THR A 322 -29.69 -3.81 -11.15
C THR A 322 -31.13 -3.89 -10.67
N ILE A 323 -31.92 -2.90 -10.99
CA ILE A 323 -33.36 -2.89 -10.80
C ILE A 323 -33.99 -3.08 -12.16
N GLU A 324 -34.78 -4.11 -12.33
CA GLU A 324 -35.59 -4.38 -13.54
C GLU A 324 -37.07 -4.31 -13.18
N LYS A 325 -37.80 -3.34 -13.77
CA LYS A 325 -39.25 -3.16 -13.53
C LYS A 325 -39.60 -3.10 -12.03
N GLY A 326 -38.82 -2.34 -11.27
CA GLY A 326 -38.98 -2.14 -9.82
C GLY A 326 -38.46 -3.28 -8.95
N LYS A 327 -38.02 -4.41 -9.52
CA LYS A 327 -37.43 -5.53 -8.76
C LYS A 327 -35.91 -5.42 -8.68
N LEU A 328 -35.38 -5.40 -7.46
CA LEU A 328 -33.93 -5.34 -7.19
C LEU A 328 -33.28 -6.71 -7.38
N TYR A 329 -32.13 -6.73 -8.04
CA TYR A 329 -31.24 -7.87 -8.19
C TYR A 329 -29.82 -7.51 -7.78
N ILE A 330 -29.13 -8.41 -7.07
CA ILE A 330 -27.73 -8.27 -6.70
C ILE A 330 -26.89 -9.03 -7.73
N LEU A 331 -25.97 -8.32 -8.39
CA LEU A 331 -25.14 -8.89 -9.45
C LEU A 331 -23.79 -9.36 -8.95
N GLN A 332 -23.27 -8.70 -7.91
CA GLN A 332 -21.96 -8.99 -7.33
C GLN A 332 -21.87 -8.35 -5.95
N THR A 333 -21.16 -9.02 -5.04
CA THR A 333 -20.66 -8.43 -3.81
C THR A 333 -19.18 -8.72 -3.63
N ARG A 334 -18.48 -7.82 -2.96
CA ARG A 334 -17.09 -7.98 -2.56
C ARG A 334 -16.80 -7.12 -1.33
N ASN A 335 -15.72 -7.44 -0.61
CA ASN A 335 -15.26 -6.56 0.45
C ASN A 335 -14.90 -5.18 -0.13
N GLY A 336 -15.49 -4.15 0.43
CA GLY A 336 -15.34 -2.79 -0.08
C GLY A 336 -13.92 -2.28 0.08
N LYS A 337 -13.31 -1.81 -1.02
CA LYS A 337 -12.08 -1.02 -0.96
C LYS A 337 -12.39 0.30 -0.30
N ARG A 338 -11.52 0.71 0.63
CA ARG A 338 -11.76 1.85 1.50
C ARG A 338 -10.45 2.53 1.87
N THR A 339 -10.59 3.76 2.33
CA THR A 339 -9.45 4.55 2.81
C THR A 339 -8.91 4.00 4.12
N ALA A 340 -7.71 4.42 4.49
CA ALA A 340 -7.11 4.07 5.77
C ALA A 340 -7.99 4.51 6.95
N LYS A 341 -8.55 5.73 6.89
CA LYS A 341 -9.46 6.27 7.90
C LYS A 341 -10.72 5.43 8.03
N ALA A 342 -11.38 5.15 6.91
CA ALA A 342 -12.57 4.31 6.90
C ALA A 342 -12.28 2.88 7.40
N SER A 343 -11.13 2.30 7.05
CA SER A 343 -10.72 0.98 7.52
C SER A 343 -10.62 0.92 9.04
N LEU A 344 -9.99 1.92 9.65
CA LEU A 344 -9.88 2.02 11.09
C LEU A 344 -11.26 2.18 11.75
N LYS A 345 -12.03 3.19 11.29
CA LYS A 345 -13.36 3.46 11.84
C LYS A 345 -14.28 2.26 11.74
N ILE A 346 -14.38 1.62 10.57
CA ILE A 346 -15.22 0.44 10.35
C ILE A 346 -14.81 -0.70 11.28
N ALA A 347 -13.52 -0.96 11.45
CA ALA A 347 -13.07 -2.01 12.36
C ALA A 347 -13.49 -1.74 13.82
N LEU A 348 -13.44 -0.49 14.27
CA LEU A 348 -13.88 -0.09 15.61
C LEU A 348 -15.40 -0.17 15.76
N ASP A 349 -16.15 0.35 14.79
CA ASP A 349 -17.61 0.34 14.79
C ASP A 349 -18.16 -1.10 14.80
N LEU A 350 -17.58 -2.01 13.98
CA LEU A 350 -17.96 -3.43 13.98
C LEU A 350 -17.71 -4.13 15.34
N VAL A 351 -16.71 -3.69 16.11
CA VAL A 351 -16.51 -4.16 17.49
C VAL A 351 -17.60 -3.60 18.41
N ASP A 352 -17.91 -2.31 18.29
CA ASP A 352 -18.94 -1.66 19.12
C ASP A 352 -20.34 -2.22 18.83
N GLU A 353 -20.61 -2.59 17.60
CA GLU A 353 -21.84 -3.25 17.13
C GLU A 353 -21.88 -4.75 17.53
N GLY A 354 -20.80 -5.30 18.06
CA GLY A 354 -20.69 -6.71 18.48
C GLY A 354 -20.60 -7.72 17.32
N ILE A 355 -20.31 -7.26 16.10
CA ILE A 355 -20.19 -8.09 14.89
C ILE A 355 -18.84 -8.83 14.88
N ILE A 356 -17.77 -8.18 15.33
CA ILE A 356 -16.42 -8.75 15.43
C ILE A 356 -15.82 -8.53 16.81
N SER A 357 -14.82 -9.33 17.17
CA SER A 357 -14.03 -9.16 18.38
C SER A 357 -12.89 -8.14 18.18
N LYS A 358 -12.35 -7.59 19.27
CA LYS A 358 -11.12 -6.76 19.25
C LYS A 358 -9.95 -7.46 18.51
N LYS A 359 -9.81 -8.77 18.67
CA LYS A 359 -8.76 -9.57 18.02
C LYS A 359 -8.95 -9.62 16.50
N GLU A 360 -10.18 -9.80 16.04
CA GLU A 360 -10.51 -9.76 14.62
C GLU A 360 -10.28 -8.36 14.04
N ALA A 361 -10.63 -7.29 14.77
CA ALA A 361 -10.36 -5.92 14.37
C ALA A 361 -8.85 -5.65 14.18
N LEU A 362 -8.02 -6.09 15.14
CA LEU A 362 -6.56 -5.99 15.05
C LEU A 362 -6.00 -6.75 13.83
N GLN A 363 -6.56 -7.89 13.47
CA GLN A 363 -6.11 -8.68 12.31
C GLN A 363 -6.55 -8.08 10.97
N ARG A 364 -7.63 -7.28 10.93
CA ARG A 364 -8.18 -6.68 9.70
C ARG A 364 -7.49 -5.40 9.28
N VAL A 365 -7.09 -4.57 10.25
CA VAL A 365 -6.39 -3.33 9.96
C VAL A 365 -4.93 -3.66 9.64
N SER A 366 -4.47 -3.29 8.44
CA SER A 366 -3.08 -3.56 8.07
C SER A 366 -2.13 -2.53 8.71
N PRO A 367 -0.87 -2.91 9.02
CA PRO A 367 0.15 -1.94 9.45
C PRO A 367 0.39 -0.83 8.42
N ALA A 368 0.23 -1.12 7.13
CA ALA A 368 0.30 -0.12 6.07
C ALA A 368 -0.82 0.93 6.19
N THR A 369 -2.04 0.51 6.57
CA THR A 369 -3.16 1.42 6.87
C THR A 369 -2.78 2.41 7.98
N ILE A 370 -2.14 1.93 9.06
CA ILE A 370 -1.68 2.80 10.14
C ILE A 370 -0.64 3.81 9.65
N SER A 371 0.29 3.36 8.81
CA SER A 371 1.31 4.26 8.23
C SER A 371 0.67 5.39 7.41
N GLN A 372 -0.41 5.12 6.69
CA GLN A 372 -1.15 6.14 5.92
C GLN A 372 -1.86 7.15 6.83
N LEU A 373 -2.35 6.73 8.00
CA LEU A 373 -3.09 7.60 8.94
C LEU A 373 -2.21 8.65 9.63
N ILE A 374 -0.92 8.43 9.68
CA ILE A 374 0.04 9.35 10.30
C ILE A 374 0.74 10.26 9.27
N HIS A 375 0.26 10.27 8.03
CA HIS A 375 0.76 11.13 6.97
C HIS A 375 0.14 12.54 6.98
N PRO A 376 0.77 13.51 6.30
CA PRO A 376 0.46 14.92 6.46
C PRO A 376 -0.92 15.33 5.91
N VAL A 377 -1.50 16.33 6.53
CA VAL A 377 -2.57 17.19 6.01
C VAL A 377 -2.02 18.59 5.73
N PHE A 378 -2.74 19.42 4.99
CA PHE A 378 -2.33 20.81 4.80
C PHE A 378 -2.40 21.62 6.10
N GLU A 379 -1.46 22.54 6.28
CA GLU A 379 -1.49 23.50 7.39
C GLU A 379 -2.70 24.42 7.24
N GLU A 380 -3.56 24.49 8.30
CA GLU A 380 -4.83 25.21 8.25
C GLU A 380 -4.68 26.69 7.85
N LYS A 381 -3.65 27.37 8.35
CA LYS A 381 -3.42 28.78 8.00
C LYS A 381 -3.04 28.96 6.55
N ALA A 382 -2.15 28.12 6.03
CA ALA A 382 -1.74 28.16 4.62
C ALA A 382 -2.88 27.77 3.69
N LEU A 383 -3.77 26.88 4.13
CA LEU A 383 -4.95 26.44 3.39
C LEU A 383 -5.99 27.56 3.22
N LEU A 384 -6.17 28.43 4.25
CA LEU A 384 -7.12 29.54 4.18
C LEU A 384 -6.75 30.60 3.13
N ASP A 385 -5.47 30.81 2.90
CA ASP A 385 -4.93 31.80 1.96
C ASP A 385 -4.63 31.20 0.57
N ALA A 386 -4.79 29.86 0.41
CA ALA A 386 -4.45 29.16 -0.83
C ALA A 386 -5.47 29.45 -1.95
N PRO A 387 -5.00 29.74 -3.19
CA PRO A 387 -5.88 29.96 -4.33
C PRO A 387 -6.62 28.67 -4.68
N PHE A 388 -7.92 28.64 -4.40
CA PHE A 388 -8.79 27.53 -4.76
C PHE A 388 -8.86 27.41 -6.30
N LEU A 389 -8.67 26.21 -6.83
CA LEU A 389 -8.69 25.93 -8.26
C LEU A 389 -9.99 25.23 -8.67
N ALA A 390 -10.29 24.08 -8.07
CA ALA A 390 -11.46 23.27 -8.44
C ALA A 390 -11.85 22.32 -7.31
N GLN A 391 -13.06 21.75 -7.43
CA GLN A 391 -13.54 20.72 -6.53
C GLN A 391 -14.03 19.49 -7.28
N GLY A 392 -13.65 18.31 -6.81
CA GLY A 392 -14.14 17.02 -7.29
C GLY A 392 -14.56 16.14 -6.14
N LEU A 393 -14.71 14.86 -6.41
CA LEU A 393 -15.05 13.86 -5.41
C LEU A 393 -13.81 13.45 -4.59
N PRO A 394 -13.91 13.38 -3.24
CA PRO A 394 -12.82 12.95 -2.36
C PRO A 394 -12.59 11.44 -2.47
N ALA A 395 -11.91 11.03 -3.53
CA ALA A 395 -11.80 9.63 -3.91
C ALA A 395 -10.80 8.84 -3.06
N SER A 396 -9.69 9.46 -2.65
CA SER A 396 -8.72 8.87 -1.72
C SER A 396 -8.05 9.99 -0.91
N PRO A 397 -8.07 9.94 0.44
CA PRO A 397 -7.64 11.04 1.28
C PRO A 397 -6.12 11.22 1.28
N GLY A 398 -5.71 12.35 1.84
CA GLY A 398 -4.33 12.80 1.96
C GLY A 398 -4.17 14.19 1.39
N ALA A 399 -3.09 14.86 1.77
CA ALA A 399 -2.67 16.14 1.22
C ALA A 399 -1.37 15.95 0.45
N ALA A 400 -1.35 16.36 -0.80
CA ALA A 400 -0.17 16.23 -1.65
C ALA A 400 0.05 17.47 -2.49
N THR A 401 1.31 17.84 -2.66
CA THR A 401 1.75 18.93 -3.53
C THR A 401 2.76 18.40 -4.53
N GLY A 402 2.67 18.82 -5.79
CA GLY A 402 3.61 18.40 -6.83
C GLY A 402 3.39 19.10 -8.16
N GLU A 403 4.31 18.84 -9.09
CA GLU A 403 4.26 19.34 -10.46
C GLU A 403 3.23 18.55 -11.28
N ILE A 404 2.45 19.23 -12.10
CA ILE A 404 1.46 18.63 -13.00
C ILE A 404 2.16 17.80 -14.07
N VAL A 405 1.70 16.58 -14.29
CA VAL A 405 2.05 15.73 -15.43
C VAL A 405 0.78 15.09 -16.02
N PHE A 406 0.75 14.91 -17.34
CA PHE A 406 -0.45 14.46 -18.05
C PHE A 406 -0.39 13.02 -18.54
N THR A 407 0.75 12.34 -18.43
CA THR A 407 0.90 10.94 -18.83
C THR A 407 1.69 10.14 -17.80
N ALA A 408 1.43 8.82 -17.76
CA ALA A 408 2.16 7.90 -16.89
C ALA A 408 3.67 7.91 -17.14
N GLU A 409 4.09 8.04 -18.40
CA GLU A 409 5.51 8.13 -18.77
C GLU A 409 6.17 9.37 -18.20
N ARG A 410 5.51 10.53 -18.31
CA ARG A 410 6.03 11.79 -17.76
C ARG A 410 6.08 11.75 -16.23
N ALA A 411 5.13 11.08 -15.58
CA ALA A 411 5.18 10.87 -14.13
C ALA A 411 6.44 10.11 -13.72
N LYS A 412 6.79 9.04 -14.44
CA LYS A 412 8.02 8.26 -14.19
C LYS A 412 9.29 9.09 -14.47
N ASP A 413 9.33 9.83 -15.57
CA ASP A 413 10.46 10.68 -15.93
C ASP A 413 10.76 11.71 -14.83
N TYR A 414 9.75 12.46 -14.40
CA TYR A 414 9.90 13.49 -13.38
C TYR A 414 10.25 12.90 -12.02
N HIS A 415 9.63 11.75 -11.68
CA HIS A 415 9.96 11.03 -10.45
C HIS A 415 11.41 10.56 -10.43
N SER A 416 11.95 10.06 -11.54
CA SER A 416 13.35 9.63 -11.66
C SER A 416 14.35 10.79 -11.45
N LEU A 417 13.91 12.03 -11.69
CA LEU A 417 14.65 13.27 -11.41
C LEU A 417 14.47 13.77 -9.96
N GLY A 418 13.81 13.00 -9.10
CA GLY A 418 13.53 13.35 -7.70
C GLY A 418 12.40 14.37 -7.50
N LYS A 419 11.59 14.65 -8.53
CA LYS A 419 10.49 15.60 -8.46
C LYS A 419 9.23 14.93 -7.90
N LYS A 420 8.45 15.69 -7.14
CA LYS A 420 7.09 15.30 -6.72
C LYS A 420 6.12 15.64 -7.83
N VAL A 421 5.31 14.68 -8.26
CA VAL A 421 4.40 14.84 -9.40
C VAL A 421 2.94 14.56 -9.03
N ILE A 422 2.03 15.22 -9.71
CA ILE A 422 0.59 14.96 -9.66
C ILE A 422 0.14 14.59 -11.07
N LEU A 423 -0.42 13.37 -11.20
CA LEU A 423 -0.96 12.88 -12.47
C LEU A 423 -2.36 13.46 -12.70
N VAL A 424 -2.51 14.23 -13.77
CA VAL A 424 -3.76 14.92 -14.13
C VAL A 424 -4.26 14.38 -15.46
N ARG A 425 -5.45 13.71 -15.44
CA ARG A 425 -6.01 13.03 -16.61
C ARG A 425 -7.49 13.41 -16.80
N GLN A 426 -8.05 13.20 -17.98
CA GLN A 426 -9.52 13.23 -18.13
C GLN A 426 -10.13 12.07 -17.36
N GLU A 427 -9.66 10.88 -17.60
CA GLU A 427 -9.93 9.65 -16.85
C GLU A 427 -8.65 8.81 -16.82
N THR A 428 -8.51 7.86 -15.89
CA THR A 428 -7.39 6.92 -15.89
C THR A 428 -7.84 5.57 -16.42
N SER A 429 -6.95 4.92 -17.14
CA SER A 429 -7.09 3.55 -17.64
C SER A 429 -6.12 2.61 -16.91
N PRO A 430 -6.28 1.29 -17.05
CA PRO A 430 -5.32 0.32 -16.51
C PRO A 430 -3.88 0.51 -16.98
N GLU A 431 -3.66 1.17 -18.11
CA GLU A 431 -2.33 1.48 -18.66
C GLU A 431 -1.61 2.59 -17.87
N ASP A 432 -2.35 3.41 -17.13
CA ASP A 432 -1.78 4.50 -16.33
C ASP A 432 -1.18 4.04 -14.98
N ILE A 433 -1.31 2.77 -14.62
CA ILE A 433 -1.00 2.26 -13.27
C ILE A 433 0.44 2.56 -12.82
N GLU A 434 1.42 2.46 -13.71
CA GLU A 434 2.82 2.76 -13.39
C GLU A 434 3.05 4.24 -13.08
N GLY A 435 2.36 5.14 -13.77
CA GLY A 435 2.39 6.57 -13.49
C GLY A 435 1.67 6.92 -12.19
N MET A 436 0.55 6.23 -11.90
CA MET A 436 -0.20 6.40 -10.65
C MET A 436 0.62 6.01 -9.42
N VAL A 437 1.42 4.95 -9.51
CA VAL A 437 2.28 4.46 -8.41
C VAL A 437 3.32 5.48 -7.98
N VAL A 438 3.93 6.21 -8.92
CA VAL A 438 4.98 7.18 -8.62
C VAL A 438 4.45 8.59 -8.31
N SER A 439 3.15 8.83 -8.50
CA SER A 439 2.52 10.13 -8.29
C SER A 439 2.16 10.37 -6.83
N GLN A 440 2.32 11.61 -6.36
CA GLN A 440 1.90 12.03 -5.01
C GLN A 440 0.38 12.16 -4.90
N ALA A 441 -0.28 12.52 -6.00
CA ALA A 441 -1.73 12.55 -6.11
C ALA A 441 -2.18 12.27 -7.54
N ILE A 442 -3.46 11.91 -7.68
CA ILE A 442 -4.15 11.69 -8.95
C ILE A 442 -5.36 12.60 -9.00
N VAL A 443 -5.54 13.30 -10.12
CA VAL A 443 -6.68 14.18 -10.39
C VAL A 443 -7.30 13.78 -11.71
N THR A 444 -8.64 13.57 -11.71
CA THR A 444 -9.37 13.33 -12.95
C THR A 444 -10.54 14.29 -13.11
N SER A 445 -10.79 14.75 -14.36
CA SER A 445 -11.98 15.59 -14.64
C SER A 445 -13.26 14.78 -14.76
N GLN A 446 -13.17 13.49 -15.05
CA GLN A 446 -14.31 12.59 -15.21
C GLN A 446 -14.20 11.42 -14.22
N GLY A 447 -15.31 10.67 -14.10
CA GLY A 447 -15.43 9.51 -13.25
C GLY A 447 -15.93 9.80 -11.84
N GLY A 448 -16.59 8.81 -11.24
CA GLY A 448 -17.13 8.85 -9.88
C GLY A 448 -16.24 8.17 -8.85
N MET A 449 -16.77 7.97 -7.65
CA MET A 449 -16.11 7.28 -6.54
C MET A 449 -15.79 5.79 -6.83
N THR A 450 -16.38 5.25 -7.87
CA THR A 450 -16.22 3.86 -8.34
C THR A 450 -15.37 3.75 -9.61
N SER A 451 -14.88 4.88 -10.14
CA SER A 451 -14.00 4.91 -11.31
C SER A 451 -12.66 4.22 -11.07
N HIS A 452 -11.97 3.89 -12.15
CA HIS A 452 -10.64 3.26 -12.10
C HIS A 452 -9.64 4.09 -11.24
N ALA A 453 -9.57 5.43 -11.46
CA ALA A 453 -8.72 6.32 -10.66
C ALA A 453 -9.01 6.19 -9.16
N ALA A 454 -10.28 6.26 -8.77
CA ALA A 454 -10.69 6.22 -7.38
C ALA A 454 -10.39 4.86 -6.71
N VAL A 455 -10.67 3.76 -7.42
CA VAL A 455 -10.47 2.41 -6.86
C VAL A 455 -8.98 2.09 -6.71
N VAL A 456 -8.19 2.39 -7.72
CA VAL A 456 -6.74 2.12 -7.70
C VAL A 456 -6.02 3.01 -6.70
N ALA A 457 -6.31 4.32 -6.68
CA ALA A 457 -5.71 5.25 -5.72
C ALA A 457 -5.98 4.83 -4.26
N ARG A 458 -7.23 4.44 -3.94
CA ARG A 458 -7.54 3.90 -2.61
C ARG A 458 -6.77 2.63 -2.29
N GLY A 459 -6.60 1.75 -3.27
CA GLY A 459 -5.82 0.53 -3.11
C GLY A 459 -4.34 0.80 -2.80
N MET A 460 -3.78 1.87 -3.37
CA MET A 460 -2.39 2.29 -3.19
C MET A 460 -2.19 3.23 -1.99
N GLY A 461 -3.26 3.82 -1.44
CA GLY A 461 -3.16 4.89 -0.43
C GLY A 461 -2.67 6.23 -1.00
N THR A 462 -2.75 6.42 -2.30
CA THR A 462 -2.37 7.66 -2.98
C THR A 462 -3.52 8.65 -2.93
N CYS A 463 -3.23 9.92 -2.62
CA CYS A 463 -4.20 11.01 -2.65
C CYS A 463 -4.92 11.07 -4.00
N CYS A 464 -6.27 11.19 -4.02
CA CYS A 464 -7.01 11.23 -5.29
C CYS A 464 -8.27 12.09 -5.19
N VAL A 465 -8.44 12.95 -6.20
CA VAL A 465 -9.67 13.71 -6.46
C VAL A 465 -10.18 13.30 -7.85
N ALA A 466 -11.38 12.74 -7.92
CA ALA A 466 -11.99 12.27 -9.16
C ALA A 466 -13.20 13.12 -9.55
N GLY A 467 -13.54 13.11 -10.84
CA GLY A 467 -14.75 13.79 -11.33
C GLY A 467 -14.76 15.31 -11.15
N CYS A 468 -13.60 15.94 -11.33
CA CYS A 468 -13.44 17.39 -11.25
C CYS A 468 -13.97 18.05 -12.55
N GLY A 469 -15.29 18.10 -12.73
CA GLY A 469 -15.93 18.59 -13.96
C GLY A 469 -15.66 20.05 -14.30
N GLU A 470 -15.15 20.83 -13.34
CA GLU A 470 -14.72 22.22 -13.56
C GLU A 470 -13.37 22.29 -14.32
N LEU A 471 -12.60 21.21 -14.32
CA LEU A 471 -11.32 21.15 -15.01
C LEU A 471 -11.50 20.71 -16.47
N THR A 472 -11.01 21.53 -17.39
CA THR A 472 -10.85 21.15 -18.79
C THR A 472 -9.40 20.74 -19.02
N ILE A 473 -9.17 19.45 -19.26
CA ILE A 473 -7.85 18.86 -19.43
C ILE A 473 -7.60 18.60 -20.92
N SER A 474 -6.50 19.08 -21.44
CA SER A 474 -6.01 18.78 -22.78
C SER A 474 -4.64 18.12 -22.70
N GLU A 475 -4.61 16.81 -22.92
CA GLU A 475 -3.39 16.00 -22.88
C GLU A 475 -2.47 16.32 -24.07
N GLU A 476 -3.04 16.67 -25.23
CA GLU A 476 -2.27 17.06 -26.41
C GLU A 476 -1.52 18.39 -26.21
N SER A 477 -2.20 19.41 -25.70
CA SER A 477 -1.59 20.73 -25.42
C SER A 477 -0.86 20.77 -24.07
N LYS A 478 -0.95 19.71 -23.27
CA LYS A 478 -0.40 19.60 -21.91
C LYS A 478 -0.83 20.75 -21.02
N THR A 479 -2.14 20.99 -20.99
CA THR A 479 -2.74 22.08 -20.22
C THR A 479 -3.96 21.60 -19.43
N VAL A 480 -4.16 22.18 -18.26
CA VAL A 480 -5.39 22.08 -17.50
C VAL A 480 -5.92 23.48 -17.22
N SER A 481 -7.21 23.72 -17.50
CA SER A 481 -7.84 25.01 -17.28
C SER A 481 -9.06 24.92 -16.39
N CYS A 482 -9.25 25.96 -15.57
CA CYS A 482 -10.46 26.18 -14.79
C CYS A 482 -10.87 27.66 -14.91
N GLY A 483 -11.99 27.91 -15.56
CA GLY A 483 -12.39 29.28 -15.91
C GLY A 483 -11.36 30.00 -16.78
N SER A 484 -10.81 31.10 -16.27
CA SER A 484 -9.77 31.87 -16.96
C SER A 484 -8.32 31.45 -16.61
N LEU A 485 -8.14 30.60 -15.62
CA LEU A 485 -6.81 30.13 -15.22
C LEU A 485 -6.40 28.93 -16.08
N VAL A 486 -5.20 28.97 -16.64
CA VAL A 486 -4.61 27.89 -17.41
C VAL A 486 -3.26 27.53 -16.78
N LEU A 487 -3.09 26.26 -16.44
CA LEU A 487 -1.85 25.69 -15.92
C LEU A 487 -1.27 24.71 -16.95
N THR A 488 0.05 24.60 -16.97
CA THR A 488 0.81 23.78 -17.91
C THR A 488 1.57 22.66 -17.20
N GLU A 489 2.09 21.70 -17.96
CA GLU A 489 2.97 20.66 -17.41
C GLU A 489 4.17 21.29 -16.68
N GLY A 490 4.38 20.88 -15.44
CA GLY A 490 5.42 21.40 -14.54
C GLY A 490 4.96 22.49 -13.57
N ASP A 491 3.77 23.08 -13.77
CA ASP A 491 3.19 23.98 -12.77
C ASP A 491 2.81 23.19 -11.50
N VAL A 492 2.89 23.85 -10.35
CA VAL A 492 2.65 23.21 -9.04
C VAL A 492 1.20 23.36 -8.63
N ILE A 493 0.59 22.26 -8.22
CA ILE A 493 -0.72 22.23 -7.55
C ILE A 493 -0.67 21.47 -6.23
N SER A 494 -1.62 21.75 -5.39
CA SER A 494 -1.83 21.05 -4.11
C SER A 494 -3.22 20.42 -4.10
N VAL A 495 -3.31 19.15 -3.73
CA VAL A 495 -4.52 18.32 -3.79
C VAL A 495 -4.87 17.84 -2.41
N ASP A 496 -6.10 18.13 -1.97
CA ASP A 496 -6.69 17.59 -0.74
C ASP A 496 -7.72 16.51 -1.12
N GLY A 497 -7.27 15.28 -1.08
CA GLY A 497 -8.12 14.13 -1.37
C GLY A 497 -9.17 13.84 -0.30
N SER A 498 -9.06 14.46 0.88
CA SER A 498 -10.05 14.31 1.96
C SER A 498 -11.28 15.19 1.75
N SER A 499 -11.08 16.40 1.25
CA SER A 499 -12.16 17.34 0.94
C SER A 499 -12.57 17.37 -0.53
N GLY A 500 -11.76 16.76 -1.41
CA GLY A 500 -11.95 16.83 -2.87
C GLY A 500 -11.52 18.14 -3.49
N ARG A 501 -10.75 18.97 -2.79
CA ARG A 501 -10.35 20.31 -3.24
C ARG A 501 -8.96 20.31 -3.86
N ILE A 502 -8.81 21.16 -4.87
CA ILE A 502 -7.53 21.38 -5.56
C ILE A 502 -7.19 22.86 -5.47
N TYR A 503 -5.94 23.15 -5.23
CA TYR A 503 -5.40 24.50 -5.05
C TYR A 503 -4.25 24.74 -6.02
N SER A 504 -4.09 25.98 -6.48
CA SER A 504 -2.93 26.39 -7.27
C SER A 504 -1.75 26.74 -6.34
N GLY A 505 -0.56 26.25 -6.68
CA GLY A 505 0.66 26.51 -5.91
C GLY A 505 0.93 25.47 -4.80
N GLU A 506 2.02 25.70 -4.08
CA GLU A 506 2.49 24.83 -3.00
C GLU A 506 1.85 25.21 -1.67
N ILE A 507 1.26 24.24 -0.97
CA ILE A 507 0.73 24.38 0.39
C ILE A 507 1.55 23.50 1.34
N PRO A 508 2.08 24.06 2.45
CA PRO A 508 2.75 23.27 3.48
C PRO A 508 1.84 22.20 4.08
N THR A 509 2.41 21.05 4.35
CA THR A 509 1.70 19.92 4.97
C THR A 509 2.13 19.74 6.43
N VAL A 510 1.18 19.37 7.29
CA VAL A 510 1.41 19.01 8.70
C VAL A 510 0.88 17.61 8.98
N LEU A 511 1.48 16.91 9.93
CA LEU A 511 1.03 15.58 10.34
C LEU A 511 -0.18 15.67 11.28
N VAL A 512 -1.17 14.80 11.08
CA VAL A 512 -2.34 14.69 11.98
C VAL A 512 -1.90 14.07 13.30
N GLU A 513 -1.92 14.88 14.35
CA GLU A 513 -1.26 14.52 15.62
C GLU A 513 -2.15 13.76 16.64
N ASN A 514 -3.46 13.61 16.46
CA ASN A 514 -4.32 13.02 17.50
C ASN A 514 -5.60 12.40 16.90
N ASP A 515 -5.50 11.15 16.47
CA ASP A 515 -6.68 10.36 16.17
C ASP A 515 -7.02 9.47 17.38
N GLN A 516 -8.11 9.78 18.09
CA GLN A 516 -8.59 8.98 19.23
C GLN A 516 -8.91 7.54 18.82
N GLU A 517 -9.40 7.35 17.62
CA GLU A 517 -9.70 6.03 17.05
C GLU A 517 -8.40 5.21 16.88
N LEU A 518 -7.35 5.82 16.37
CA LEU A 518 -6.04 5.18 16.26
C LEU A 518 -5.47 4.79 17.63
N GLN A 519 -5.53 5.70 18.60
CA GLN A 519 -5.06 5.41 19.96
C GLN A 519 -5.87 4.29 20.61
N ARG A 520 -7.17 4.21 20.36
CA ARG A 520 -8.02 3.13 20.82
C ARG A 520 -7.61 1.77 20.24
N LEU A 521 -7.40 1.67 18.94
CA LEU A 521 -6.92 0.44 18.28
C LEU A 521 -5.54 0.03 18.84
N LEU A 522 -4.63 0.98 18.95
CA LEU A 522 -3.27 0.72 19.44
C LEU A 522 -3.25 0.35 20.93
N SER A 523 -4.22 0.81 21.74
CA SER A 523 -4.35 0.32 23.11
C SER A 523 -4.73 -1.16 23.16
N TRP A 524 -5.61 -1.61 22.28
CA TRP A 524 -5.95 -3.05 22.14
C TRP A 524 -4.75 -3.86 21.64
N ALA A 525 -3.94 -3.28 20.75
CA ALA A 525 -2.71 -3.91 20.29
C ALA A 525 -1.71 -4.13 21.45
N ASP A 526 -1.52 -3.13 22.29
CA ASP A 526 -0.63 -3.22 23.46
C ASP A 526 -1.11 -4.28 24.50
N GLU A 527 -2.43 -4.57 24.59
CA GLU A 527 -2.98 -5.60 25.49
C GLU A 527 -2.55 -7.02 25.11
N VAL A 528 -2.29 -7.26 23.82
CA VAL A 528 -1.97 -8.60 23.28
C VAL A 528 -0.53 -8.77 22.88
N ALA A 529 0.21 -7.66 22.73
CA ALA A 529 1.60 -7.62 22.29
C ALA A 529 2.53 -8.41 23.22
N GLN A 530 3.42 -9.21 22.64
CA GLN A 530 4.48 -9.93 23.39
C GLN A 530 5.82 -9.18 23.31
N LEU A 531 6.13 -8.58 22.17
CA LEU A 531 7.31 -7.75 22.00
C LEU A 531 7.04 -6.31 22.42
N LYS A 532 8.04 -5.65 23.00
CA LYS A 532 8.00 -4.20 23.21
C LYS A 532 8.43 -3.47 21.95
N VAL A 533 7.81 -2.32 21.67
CA VAL A 533 8.24 -1.43 20.59
C VAL A 533 8.96 -0.24 21.19
N ARG A 534 10.24 -0.09 20.86
CA ARG A 534 11.08 1.08 21.15
C ARG A 534 11.26 1.91 19.89
N ALA A 535 11.87 3.10 20.02
CA ALA A 535 12.17 3.95 18.87
C ALA A 535 13.68 4.18 18.69
N ASN A 536 14.09 4.42 17.44
CA ASN A 536 15.37 4.99 17.08
C ASN A 536 15.18 6.51 17.01
N ALA A 537 15.88 7.28 17.85
CA ALA A 537 15.68 8.71 17.94
C ALA A 537 16.96 9.42 18.41
N GLU A 538 17.31 10.50 17.75
CA GLU A 538 18.56 11.22 17.97
C GLU A 538 18.35 12.68 18.38
N THR A 539 17.18 13.24 18.17
CA THR A 539 16.81 14.60 18.54
C THR A 539 15.73 14.62 19.62
N VAL A 540 15.66 15.68 20.39
CA VAL A 540 14.59 15.87 21.39
C VAL A 540 13.20 15.83 20.75
N GLN A 541 13.07 16.31 19.51
CA GLN A 541 11.81 16.27 18.78
C GLN A 541 11.43 14.84 18.41
N ASP A 542 12.37 14.04 17.90
CA ASP A 542 12.14 12.62 17.60
C ASP A 542 11.73 11.84 18.84
N LEU A 543 12.39 12.10 19.98
CA LEU A 543 12.06 11.48 21.26
C LEU A 543 10.61 11.78 21.68
N LYS A 544 10.23 13.06 21.64
CA LYS A 544 8.85 13.47 21.96
C LYS A 544 7.83 12.81 21.05
N THR A 545 8.12 12.76 19.75
CA THR A 545 7.27 12.08 18.74
C THR A 545 7.16 10.58 19.01
N ALA A 546 8.28 9.92 19.30
CA ALA A 546 8.30 8.49 19.62
C ALA A 546 7.46 8.16 20.87
N ILE A 547 7.63 8.93 21.95
CA ILE A 547 6.87 8.74 23.19
C ILE A 547 5.39 9.00 22.95
N LYS A 548 5.04 10.05 22.19
CA LYS A 548 3.66 10.35 21.82
C LYS A 548 3.03 9.20 21.03
N PHE A 549 3.77 8.56 20.15
CA PHE A 549 3.32 7.38 19.41
C PHE A 549 3.33 6.07 20.22
N GLY A 550 3.71 6.13 21.50
CA GLY A 550 3.61 5.03 22.44
C GLY A 550 4.82 4.11 22.50
N ALA A 551 5.99 4.59 22.06
CA ALA A 551 7.23 3.86 22.24
C ALA A 551 7.51 3.58 23.73
N LYS A 552 7.91 2.34 24.04
CA LYS A 552 8.19 1.88 25.42
C LYS A 552 9.61 2.23 25.89
N GLY A 553 10.36 2.97 25.10
CA GLY A 553 11.72 3.43 25.33
C GLY A 553 12.42 3.76 24.02
N ILE A 554 13.71 4.06 24.12
CA ILE A 554 14.59 4.31 22.98
C ILE A 554 15.51 3.11 22.80
N GLY A 555 15.44 2.46 21.65
CA GLY A 555 16.27 1.28 21.34
C GLY A 555 17.58 1.62 20.63
N LEU A 556 17.68 2.86 20.11
CA LEU A 556 18.93 3.36 19.52
C LEU A 556 18.93 4.89 19.52
N ALA A 557 19.91 5.49 20.20
CA ALA A 557 20.34 6.87 20.03
C ALA A 557 21.78 6.87 19.54
N ARG A 558 21.99 7.34 18.30
CA ARG A 558 23.32 7.43 17.68
C ARG A 558 24.01 8.70 18.11
N THR A 559 25.18 8.58 18.69
CA THR A 559 25.93 9.76 19.21
C THR A 559 26.67 10.55 18.13
N GLU A 560 26.97 9.93 16.99
CA GLU A 560 27.62 10.60 15.85
C GLU A 560 26.81 11.78 15.30
N HIS A 561 25.49 11.67 15.28
CA HIS A 561 24.61 12.73 14.76
C HIS A 561 24.67 14.00 15.63
N MET A 562 25.04 13.88 16.89
CA MET A 562 25.22 15.03 17.79
C MET A 562 26.40 15.93 17.40
N PHE A 563 27.31 15.45 16.52
CA PHE A 563 28.52 16.16 16.15
C PHE A 563 28.42 16.96 14.85
N PHE A 564 27.36 16.85 14.08
CA PHE A 564 27.24 17.50 12.76
C PHE A 564 26.81 18.97 12.78
N GLY A 565 26.47 19.56 13.93
CA GLY A 565 26.22 21.00 14.03
C GLY A 565 27.49 21.84 13.78
N GLN A 566 27.35 23.05 13.19
CA GLN A 566 28.48 23.86 12.71
C GLN A 566 29.62 24.07 13.75
N GLU A 567 29.26 24.36 15.00
CA GLU A 567 30.25 24.54 16.09
C GLU A 567 30.81 23.18 16.55
N ARG A 568 29.99 22.15 16.56
CA ARG A 568 30.32 20.82 17.08
C ARG A 568 31.25 20.07 16.15
N ILE A 569 30.97 20.10 14.83
CA ILE A 569 31.84 19.48 13.83
C ILE A 569 33.25 20.09 13.83
N LEU A 570 33.37 21.37 14.11
CA LEU A 570 34.67 22.03 14.23
C LEU A 570 35.49 21.48 15.41
N GLU A 571 34.86 21.27 16.57
CA GLU A 571 35.56 20.69 17.72
C GLU A 571 35.88 19.21 17.53
N MET A 572 35.01 18.45 16.82
CA MET A 572 35.30 17.08 16.42
C MET A 572 36.49 17.03 15.45
N ARG A 573 36.55 17.92 14.46
CA ARG A 573 37.70 18.07 13.54
C ARG A 573 38.98 18.52 14.29
N ARG A 574 38.87 19.34 15.31
CA ARG A 574 40.02 19.68 16.20
C ARG A 574 40.54 18.47 16.95
N LEU A 575 39.65 17.66 17.49
CA LEU A 575 40.03 16.41 18.16
C LEU A 575 40.79 15.47 17.24
N ILE A 576 40.27 15.24 16.03
CA ILE A 576 40.84 14.31 15.04
C ILE A 576 42.20 14.78 14.53
N LEU A 577 42.36 16.08 14.40
CA LEU A 577 43.53 16.71 13.80
C LEU A 577 44.49 17.33 14.87
N ALA A 578 44.30 16.98 16.16
CA ALA A 578 45.15 17.44 17.26
C ALA A 578 46.57 16.95 17.09
N ASP A 579 47.54 17.86 17.31
CA ASP A 579 48.96 17.59 17.25
C ASP A 579 49.58 17.22 18.61
N ASN A 580 48.85 17.50 19.70
CA ASN A 580 49.33 17.31 21.06
C ASN A 580 48.17 17.06 22.03
N GLU A 581 48.52 16.57 23.23
CA GLU A 581 47.58 16.20 24.27
C GLU A 581 46.75 17.40 24.80
N LEU A 582 47.31 18.63 24.75
CA LEU A 582 46.59 19.82 25.20
C LEU A 582 45.42 20.17 24.26
N GLU A 583 45.66 20.09 22.93
CA GLU A 583 44.61 20.30 21.94
C GLU A 583 43.53 19.23 22.09
N THR A 584 43.93 17.94 22.22
CA THR A 584 43.04 16.83 22.47
C THR A 584 42.10 17.06 23.65
N ARG A 585 42.68 17.41 24.80
CA ARG A 585 41.94 17.71 26.05
C ARG A 585 41.00 18.90 25.90
N SER A 586 41.44 19.95 25.21
CA SER A 586 40.60 21.14 24.96
C SER A 586 39.37 20.82 24.11
N ALA A 587 39.56 20.06 23.03
CA ALA A 587 38.47 19.64 22.15
C ALA A 587 37.49 18.70 22.87
N LEU A 588 38.01 17.70 23.59
CA LEU A 588 37.17 16.76 24.37
C LEU A 588 36.32 17.48 25.42
N LYS A 589 36.87 18.50 26.08
CA LYS A 589 36.11 19.27 27.06
C LYS A 589 34.91 19.98 26.44
N LYS A 590 35.08 20.59 25.29
CA LYS A 590 33.98 21.27 24.59
C LYS A 590 32.93 20.29 24.07
N LEU A 591 33.37 19.17 23.52
CA LEU A 591 32.47 18.09 23.07
C LEU A 591 31.67 17.52 24.25
N LEU A 592 32.29 17.36 25.42
CA LEU A 592 31.63 16.98 26.66
C LEU A 592 30.50 17.95 27.03
N GLU A 593 30.75 19.26 27.00
CA GLU A 593 29.78 20.29 27.35
C GLU A 593 28.58 20.26 26.39
N PHE A 594 28.81 20.03 25.10
CA PHE A 594 27.74 19.88 24.13
C PHE A 594 26.88 18.62 24.38
N GLN A 595 27.52 17.47 24.54
CA GLN A 595 26.78 16.21 24.74
C GLN A 595 26.08 16.16 26.11
N GLU A 596 26.66 16.73 27.17
CA GLU A 596 26.02 16.84 28.48
C GLU A 596 24.69 17.61 28.37
N LYS A 597 24.66 18.73 27.64
CA LYS A 597 23.43 19.48 27.39
C LYS A 597 22.41 18.66 26.58
N ASP A 598 22.86 17.94 25.55
CA ASP A 598 21.97 17.13 24.72
C ASP A 598 21.36 16.00 25.53
N PHE A 599 22.16 15.20 26.22
CA PHE A 599 21.65 14.08 27.03
C PHE A 599 20.73 14.55 28.15
N TYR A 600 21.02 15.69 28.76
CA TYR A 600 20.12 16.28 29.76
C TYR A 600 18.71 16.53 29.17
N GLN A 601 18.64 17.15 27.98
CA GLN A 601 17.36 17.41 27.31
C GLN A 601 16.69 16.13 26.81
N MET A 602 17.46 15.17 26.31
CA MET A 602 16.96 13.89 25.84
C MET A 602 16.34 13.07 26.98
N PHE A 603 17.03 12.97 28.12
CA PHE A 603 16.51 12.26 29.29
C PHE A 603 15.25 12.93 29.87
N GLN A 604 15.19 14.27 29.86
CA GLN A 604 13.95 14.98 30.22
C GLN A 604 12.78 14.58 29.31
N ALA A 605 13.02 14.44 28.02
CA ALA A 605 11.98 14.06 27.05
C ALA A 605 11.53 12.60 27.20
N VAL A 606 12.44 11.69 27.54
CA VAL A 606 12.18 10.25 27.66
C VAL A 606 11.62 9.89 29.05
N GLN A 607 11.94 10.70 30.05
CA GLN A 607 11.55 10.49 31.46
C GLN A 607 12.08 9.17 32.04
N ASP A 608 11.18 8.35 32.60
CA ASP A 608 11.50 7.10 33.29
C ASP A 608 11.74 5.90 32.35
N LYS A 609 11.60 6.11 31.03
CA LYS A 609 11.76 5.03 30.06
C LYS A 609 13.23 4.74 29.76
N PRO A 610 13.59 3.50 29.44
CA PRO A 610 14.95 3.12 29.10
C PRO A 610 15.40 3.79 27.79
N MET A 611 16.67 4.18 27.73
CA MET A 611 17.29 4.80 26.57
C MET A 611 18.65 4.17 26.29
N ILE A 612 18.75 3.47 25.14
CA ILE A 612 20.02 2.93 24.66
C ILE A 612 20.78 4.00 23.89
N ILE A 613 22.00 4.27 24.37
CA ILE A 613 22.93 5.23 23.79
C ILE A 613 24.08 4.46 23.17
N ARG A 614 24.17 4.46 21.84
CA ARG A 614 25.30 3.86 21.13
C ARG A 614 26.49 4.81 21.17
N LEU A 615 27.62 4.34 21.66
CA LEU A 615 28.87 5.09 21.62
C LEU A 615 29.35 5.27 20.18
N LEU A 616 30.25 6.23 19.97
CA LEU A 616 30.70 6.64 18.64
C LEU A 616 31.11 5.43 17.79
N ASP A 617 30.48 5.29 16.63
CA ASP A 617 30.68 4.16 15.74
C ASP A 617 31.46 4.49 14.46
N PRO A 618 31.19 5.58 13.70
CA PRO A 618 31.85 5.83 12.42
C PRO A 618 33.35 6.04 12.54
N PRO A 619 34.13 5.74 11.50
CA PRO A 619 35.55 6.08 11.47
C PRO A 619 35.75 7.60 11.44
N MET A 620 36.88 8.05 11.99
CA MET A 620 37.13 9.48 12.23
C MET A 620 37.18 10.33 10.96
N HIS A 621 37.57 9.73 9.82
CA HIS A 621 37.67 10.49 8.56
C HIS A 621 36.30 10.92 7.98
N GLU A 622 35.18 10.31 8.43
CA GLU A 622 33.85 10.72 7.99
C GLU A 622 33.46 12.14 8.48
N PHE A 623 34.07 12.60 9.57
CA PHE A 623 33.86 13.96 10.07
C PHE A 623 34.72 15.01 9.35
N LEU A 624 35.69 14.59 8.53
CA LEU A 624 36.63 15.46 7.86
C LEU A 624 36.11 15.93 6.51
N PRO A 625 36.45 17.17 6.08
CA PRO A 625 36.05 17.67 4.77
C PRO A 625 36.76 16.92 3.65
N LYS A 626 36.07 16.78 2.52
CA LYS A 626 36.58 16.10 1.30
C LYS A 626 36.98 17.11 0.23
N ASP A 627 36.42 18.29 0.24
CA ASP A 627 36.67 19.33 -0.74
C ASP A 627 37.88 20.21 -0.33
N SER A 628 38.72 20.56 -1.30
CA SER A 628 39.92 21.36 -1.10
C SER A 628 39.63 22.78 -0.59
N GLN A 629 38.50 23.37 -0.92
CA GLN A 629 38.08 24.69 -0.41
C GLN A 629 37.72 24.62 1.08
N GLU A 630 36.95 23.57 1.45
CA GLU A 630 36.59 23.29 2.84
C GLU A 630 37.84 22.98 3.69
N ILE A 631 38.81 22.25 3.13
CA ILE A 631 40.08 21.95 3.82
C ILE A 631 40.86 23.27 4.10
N LYS A 632 40.92 24.20 3.12
CA LYS A 632 41.55 25.51 3.33
C LYS A 632 40.83 26.31 4.40
N ALA A 633 39.49 26.39 4.34
CA ALA A 633 38.71 27.09 5.35
C ALA A 633 38.87 26.47 6.74
N LEU A 634 39.02 25.15 6.86
CA LEU A 634 39.32 24.47 8.10
C LEU A 634 40.72 24.78 8.59
N ALA A 635 41.70 24.82 7.71
CA ALA A 635 43.10 25.17 8.03
C ALA A 635 43.20 26.58 8.63
N ASP A 636 42.49 27.55 8.05
CA ASP A 636 42.43 28.92 8.58
C ASP A 636 41.81 28.95 9.99
N LYS A 637 40.69 28.22 10.21
CA LYS A 637 39.99 28.12 11.51
C LYS A 637 40.86 27.44 12.58
N LEU A 638 41.67 26.47 12.19
CA LEU A 638 42.54 25.69 13.07
C LEU A 638 43.94 26.34 13.22
N HIS A 639 44.26 27.40 12.47
CA HIS A 639 45.59 28.01 12.39
C HIS A 639 46.69 27.01 12.01
N LYS A 640 46.36 26.07 11.06
CA LYS A 640 47.29 25.03 10.57
C LYS A 640 47.62 25.25 9.11
N SER A 641 48.75 24.70 8.61
CA SER A 641 49.08 24.75 7.19
C SER A 641 48.10 23.88 6.39
N PRO A 642 47.51 24.41 5.31
CA PRO A 642 46.62 23.62 4.42
C PRO A 642 47.24 22.34 3.88
N GLU A 643 48.54 22.39 3.49
CA GLU A 643 49.28 21.26 2.93
C GLU A 643 49.44 20.14 3.99
N LYS A 644 49.81 20.52 5.23
CA LYS A 644 49.91 19.54 6.32
C LYS A 644 48.56 18.92 6.65
N LEU A 645 47.51 19.76 6.62
CA LEU A 645 46.17 19.30 6.91
C LEU A 645 45.68 18.32 5.85
N THR A 646 45.86 18.63 4.55
CA THR A 646 45.53 17.75 3.44
C THR A 646 46.24 16.40 3.58
N SER A 647 47.55 16.42 3.79
CA SER A 647 48.34 15.19 3.97
C SER A 647 47.82 14.35 5.16
N ARG A 648 47.45 15.02 6.27
CA ARG A 648 46.92 14.32 7.43
C ARG A 648 45.54 13.72 7.18
N ILE A 649 44.66 14.42 6.47
CA ILE A 649 43.34 13.93 6.08
C ILE A 649 43.50 12.71 5.16
N GLU A 650 44.40 12.78 4.16
CA GLU A 650 44.69 11.65 3.26
C GLU A 650 45.21 10.42 4.01
N GLN A 651 46.05 10.61 5.03
CA GLN A 651 46.57 9.50 5.87
C GLN A 651 45.48 8.86 6.73
N LEU A 652 44.42 9.59 7.09
CA LEU A 652 43.30 9.08 7.87
C LEU A 652 42.21 8.41 7.02
N GLN A 653 42.24 8.62 5.71
CA GLN A 653 41.30 7.94 4.80
C GLN A 653 41.57 6.43 4.80
N GLU A 654 40.49 5.69 4.94
CA GLU A 654 40.51 4.23 4.91
C GLU A 654 40.03 3.70 3.56
N SER A 655 40.66 2.65 3.08
CA SER A 655 40.29 2.00 1.81
C SER A 655 38.92 1.30 1.91
N ASN A 656 38.55 0.83 3.09
CA ASN A 656 37.25 0.24 3.38
C ASN A 656 36.77 0.68 4.77
N PRO A 657 36.04 1.81 4.84
CA PRO A 657 35.58 2.40 6.11
C PRO A 657 34.73 1.44 6.95
N MET A 658 33.95 0.60 6.30
CA MET A 658 33.05 -0.33 7.00
C MET A 658 33.79 -1.40 7.80
N LEU A 659 34.99 -1.79 7.36
CA LEU A 659 35.85 -2.80 8.01
C LEU A 659 37.03 -2.21 8.77
N GLY A 660 37.10 -0.88 8.85
CA GLY A 660 38.26 -0.15 9.31
C GLY A 660 38.29 0.15 10.82
N HIS A 661 38.93 1.27 11.15
CA HIS A 661 39.17 1.76 12.52
C HIS A 661 37.95 2.55 13.04
N ARG A 662 36.91 1.83 13.40
CA ARG A 662 35.62 2.38 13.89
C ARG A 662 35.13 1.60 15.12
N GLY A 663 34.03 2.11 15.74
CA GLY A 663 33.35 1.42 16.83
C GLY A 663 34.26 1.11 18.03
N CYS A 664 34.16 -0.09 18.58
CA CYS A 664 34.94 -0.51 19.74
C CYS A 664 36.45 -0.46 19.48
N ARG A 665 36.92 -0.63 18.23
CA ARG A 665 38.34 -0.53 17.86
C ARG A 665 38.86 0.88 18.12
N LEU A 666 38.07 1.91 17.78
CA LEU A 666 38.37 3.30 18.10
C LEU A 666 38.33 3.51 19.60
N GLY A 667 37.33 2.98 20.31
CA GLY A 667 37.19 3.07 21.75
C GLY A 667 38.35 2.43 22.52
N ILE A 668 38.96 1.37 21.98
CA ILE A 668 40.17 0.73 22.58
C ILE A 668 41.44 1.57 22.35
N THR A 669 41.63 2.06 21.13
CA THR A 669 42.85 2.82 20.77
C THR A 669 42.84 4.27 21.25
N GLN A 670 41.63 4.86 21.39
CA GLN A 670 41.42 6.22 21.85
C GLN A 670 40.33 6.27 22.94
N PRO A 671 40.57 5.66 24.11
CA PRO A 671 39.57 5.46 25.15
C PRO A 671 39.00 6.78 25.73
N GLU A 672 39.70 7.88 25.55
CA GLU A 672 39.27 9.19 26.06
C GLU A 672 37.99 9.68 25.37
N ILE A 673 37.70 9.24 24.12
CA ILE A 673 36.47 9.56 23.40
C ILE A 673 35.26 8.90 24.09
N TYR A 674 35.35 7.60 24.33
CA TYR A 674 34.28 6.85 24.99
C TYR A 674 34.09 7.29 26.45
N LYS A 675 35.19 7.59 27.17
CA LYS A 675 35.11 8.12 28.51
C LYS A 675 34.40 9.49 28.53
N MET A 676 34.70 10.37 27.56
CA MET A 676 34.04 11.67 27.43
C MET A 676 32.54 11.51 27.20
N GLN A 677 32.12 10.61 26.29
CA GLN A 677 30.71 10.34 26.00
C GLN A 677 29.96 9.83 27.23
N VAL A 678 30.53 8.82 27.90
CA VAL A 678 29.92 8.25 29.11
C VAL A 678 29.91 9.29 30.26
N GLU A 679 30.93 10.15 30.38
CA GLU A 679 30.92 11.25 31.32
C GLU A 679 29.76 12.21 31.07
N ALA A 680 29.49 12.58 29.83
CA ALA A 680 28.35 13.43 29.44
C ALA A 680 27.00 12.78 29.81
N VAL A 681 26.82 11.50 29.52
CA VAL A 681 25.61 10.71 29.84
C VAL A 681 25.36 10.71 31.35
N PHE A 682 26.38 10.33 32.14
CA PHE A 682 26.22 10.18 33.60
C PHE A 682 26.15 11.50 34.36
N LYS A 683 26.86 12.57 33.92
CA LYS A 683 26.67 13.91 34.48
C LYS A 683 25.23 14.39 34.33
N SER A 684 24.66 14.21 33.11
CA SER A 684 23.27 14.57 32.84
C SER A 684 22.29 13.75 33.69
N ALA A 685 22.53 12.44 33.79
CA ALA A 685 21.69 11.54 34.55
C ALA A 685 21.76 11.83 36.08
N ILE A 686 22.95 12.08 36.63
CA ILE A 686 23.15 12.46 38.04
C ILE A 686 22.39 13.76 38.35
N LYS A 687 22.53 14.77 37.49
CA LYS A 687 21.85 16.05 37.65
C LYS A 687 20.33 15.89 37.68
N LEU A 688 19.76 15.11 36.73
CA LEU A 688 18.34 14.87 36.71
C LEU A 688 17.83 14.04 37.88
N ASN A 689 18.63 13.07 38.36
CA ASN A 689 18.29 12.33 39.57
C ASN A 689 18.25 13.26 40.81
N GLN A 690 19.17 14.23 40.91
CA GLN A 690 19.16 15.25 41.97
C GLN A 690 17.92 16.17 41.88
N GLU A 691 17.40 16.38 40.67
CA GLU A 691 16.16 17.12 40.40
C GLU A 691 14.89 16.26 40.60
N GLY A 692 15.01 14.97 40.94
CA GLY A 692 13.92 14.06 41.23
C GLY A 692 13.41 13.25 40.04
N LEU A 693 14.10 13.28 38.91
CA LEU A 693 13.74 12.50 37.72
C LEU A 693 14.58 11.21 37.64
N THR A 694 13.95 10.03 37.74
CA THR A 694 14.66 8.76 37.59
C THR A 694 15.03 8.51 36.12
N VAL A 695 16.31 8.35 35.84
CA VAL A 695 16.87 8.11 34.52
C VAL A 695 17.46 6.70 34.43
N LYS A 696 17.29 6.02 33.30
CA LYS A 696 17.78 4.66 33.06
C LYS A 696 18.68 4.64 31.81
N PRO A 697 19.96 5.01 31.92
CA PRO A 697 20.86 4.95 30.80
C PRO A 697 21.28 3.51 30.48
N GLU A 698 21.20 3.14 29.21
CA GLU A 698 21.69 1.88 28.66
C GLU A 698 22.80 2.22 27.65
N ILE A 699 24.04 1.83 27.92
CA ILE A 699 25.20 2.12 27.07
C ILE A 699 25.42 0.94 26.11
N MET A 700 25.49 1.21 24.83
CA MET A 700 25.71 0.19 23.79
C MET A 700 27.05 0.38 23.10
N ILE A 701 27.89 -0.66 23.16
CA ILE A 701 29.20 -0.69 22.51
C ILE A 701 29.02 -1.28 21.10
N PRO A 702 29.33 -0.53 20.03
CA PRO A 702 29.20 -1.01 18.66
C PRO A 702 30.37 -1.88 18.22
N LEU A 703 30.18 -2.71 17.21
CA LEU A 703 31.18 -3.43 16.43
C LEU A 703 32.05 -4.44 17.22
N ILE A 704 31.54 -4.99 18.29
CA ILE A 704 32.24 -6.03 19.08
C ILE A 704 32.32 -7.33 18.28
N ALA A 705 33.52 -7.85 18.13
CA ALA A 705 33.80 -9.13 17.50
C ALA A 705 34.29 -10.20 18.48
N ASP A 706 34.88 -9.78 19.60
CA ASP A 706 35.53 -10.67 20.58
C ASP A 706 35.18 -10.28 22.02
N LYS A 707 35.13 -11.29 22.91
CA LYS A 707 34.88 -11.04 24.34
C LYS A 707 35.92 -10.10 24.95
N ALA A 708 37.19 -10.24 24.59
CA ALA A 708 38.27 -9.43 25.12
C ALA A 708 38.11 -7.92 24.76
N GLU A 709 37.52 -7.59 23.60
CA GLU A 709 37.18 -6.20 23.26
C GLU A 709 36.12 -5.67 24.21
N LEU A 710 35.05 -6.43 24.44
CA LEU A 710 33.97 -6.06 25.37
C LEU A 710 34.47 -5.90 26.79
N ASP A 711 35.27 -6.85 27.29
CA ASP A 711 35.86 -6.84 28.62
C ASP A 711 36.72 -5.58 28.82
N SER A 712 37.56 -5.29 27.85
CA SER A 712 38.46 -4.11 27.89
C SER A 712 37.68 -2.81 27.96
N VAL A 713 36.69 -2.65 27.04
CA VAL A 713 35.87 -1.41 26.98
C VAL A 713 35.02 -1.28 28.23
N LYS A 714 34.32 -2.31 28.64
CA LYS A 714 33.45 -2.30 29.83
C LYS A 714 34.21 -2.01 31.10
N ALA A 715 35.42 -2.56 31.23
CA ALA A 715 36.30 -2.33 32.43
C ALA A 715 36.66 -0.86 32.60
N PHE A 716 37.19 -0.20 31.56
CA PHE A 716 37.59 1.21 31.71
C PHE A 716 36.39 2.15 31.83
N LEU A 717 35.26 1.84 31.15
CA LEU A 717 34.01 2.63 31.29
C LEU A 717 33.46 2.54 32.71
N THR A 718 33.33 1.30 33.24
CA THR A 718 32.86 1.09 34.61
C THR A 718 33.77 1.80 35.66
N GLN A 719 35.07 1.72 35.46
CA GLN A 719 36.01 2.43 36.33
C GLN A 719 35.81 3.95 36.27
N HIS A 720 35.58 4.49 35.05
CA HIS A 720 35.35 5.91 34.85
C HIS A 720 34.02 6.37 35.49
N ILE A 721 32.94 5.63 35.27
CA ILE A 721 31.61 5.87 35.85
C ILE A 721 31.71 5.86 37.41
N ASN A 722 32.38 4.89 37.99
CA ASN A 722 32.54 4.80 39.45
C ASN A 722 33.37 5.96 40.01
N LYS A 723 34.34 6.46 39.26
CA LYS A 723 35.07 7.68 39.66
C LYS A 723 34.13 8.90 39.60
N LEU A 724 33.30 8.99 38.58
CA LEU A 724 32.37 10.11 38.41
C LEU A 724 31.35 10.18 39.55
N PHE A 725 30.72 9.05 39.94
CA PHE A 725 29.81 9.01 41.08
C PHE A 725 30.47 9.53 42.36
N ARG A 726 31.71 9.09 42.62
CA ARG A 726 32.50 9.56 43.79
C ARG A 726 32.80 11.04 43.73
N HIS A 727 33.23 11.55 42.56
CA HIS A 727 33.53 12.98 42.39
C HIS A 727 32.29 13.89 42.53
N GLN A 728 31.15 13.40 42.09
CA GLN A 728 29.86 14.11 42.19
C GLN A 728 29.17 13.93 43.56
N GLY A 729 29.74 13.11 44.45
CA GLY A 729 29.13 12.82 45.75
C GLY A 729 27.74 12.18 45.67
N HIS A 730 27.51 11.42 44.61
CA HIS A 730 26.21 10.80 44.34
C HIS A 730 26.27 9.29 44.50
N GLU A 731 25.26 8.70 45.14
CA GLU A 731 25.14 7.23 45.21
C GLU A 731 24.90 6.64 43.81
N PRO A 732 25.53 5.50 43.48
CA PRO A 732 25.31 4.85 42.21
C PRO A 732 23.85 4.46 42.01
N PHE A 733 23.30 4.73 40.83
CA PHE A 733 22.01 4.23 40.37
C PHE A 733 22.18 3.13 39.30
N PRO A 734 21.16 2.30 39.06
CA PRO A 734 21.23 1.21 38.06
C PRO A 734 21.44 1.76 36.64
N TYR A 735 22.36 1.12 35.91
CA TYR A 735 22.62 1.34 34.49
C TYR A 735 23.04 0.02 33.85
N GLU A 736 22.96 -0.08 32.53
CA GLU A 736 23.32 -1.27 31.78
C GLU A 736 24.41 -0.96 30.72
N ILE A 737 25.33 -1.89 30.50
CA ILE A 737 26.31 -1.82 29.44
C ILE A 737 26.20 -3.10 28.60
N GLY A 738 25.64 -2.94 27.40
CA GLY A 738 25.45 -4.03 26.43
C GLY A 738 26.23 -3.80 25.15
N THR A 739 26.02 -4.66 24.18
CA THR A 739 26.70 -4.56 22.89
C THR A 739 25.76 -4.74 21.72
N MET A 740 26.16 -4.16 20.59
CA MET A 740 25.53 -4.43 19.30
C MET A 740 26.06 -5.74 18.74
N ILE A 741 25.15 -6.61 18.31
CA ILE A 741 25.47 -7.85 17.57
C ILE A 741 25.23 -7.54 16.09
N GLU A 742 26.29 -7.28 15.37
CA GLU A 742 26.22 -6.80 13.98
C GLU A 742 27.31 -7.40 13.08
N LEU A 743 28.15 -8.26 13.65
CA LEU A 743 29.14 -9.05 12.90
C LEU A 743 28.80 -10.54 12.97
N PRO A 744 28.96 -11.30 11.87
CA PRO A 744 28.76 -12.75 11.90
C PRO A 744 29.58 -13.46 12.99
N ARG A 745 30.82 -13.00 13.25
CA ARG A 745 31.63 -13.54 14.32
C ARG A 745 31.03 -13.32 15.71
N ALA A 746 30.42 -12.19 15.97
CA ALA A 746 29.74 -11.91 17.24
C ALA A 746 28.57 -12.88 17.46
N CYS A 747 27.81 -13.23 16.41
CA CYS A 747 26.77 -14.25 16.49
C CYS A 747 27.35 -15.63 16.89
N LEU A 748 28.50 -16.00 16.33
CA LEU A 748 29.15 -17.28 16.59
C LEU A 748 29.70 -17.43 18.00
N VAL A 749 30.09 -16.34 18.67
CA VAL A 749 30.64 -16.29 20.03
C VAL A 749 29.70 -15.62 21.04
N ALA A 750 28.42 -15.59 20.75
CA ALA A 750 27.43 -14.87 21.57
C ALA A 750 27.33 -15.39 23.01
N ASP A 751 27.60 -16.66 23.26
CA ASP A 751 27.72 -17.25 24.59
C ASP A 751 28.83 -16.60 25.43
N GLN A 752 29.99 -16.30 24.79
CA GLN A 752 31.09 -15.62 25.46
C GLN A 752 30.76 -14.16 25.74
N LEU A 753 30.15 -13.47 24.77
CA LEU A 753 29.76 -12.08 24.93
C LEU A 753 28.69 -11.89 26.01
N ALA A 754 27.74 -12.84 26.09
CA ALA A 754 26.66 -12.81 27.07
C ALA A 754 27.13 -12.91 28.51
N GLN A 755 28.33 -13.43 28.79
CA GLN A 755 28.92 -13.46 30.16
C GLN A 755 29.06 -12.04 30.70
N GLU A 756 29.40 -11.08 29.85
CA GLU A 756 29.72 -9.72 30.25
C GLU A 756 28.61 -8.71 29.87
N ALA A 757 27.94 -8.87 28.76
CA ALA A 757 26.90 -7.91 28.31
C ALA A 757 25.66 -7.96 29.19
N ASP A 758 25.06 -6.80 29.47
CA ASP A 758 23.83 -6.67 30.19
C ASP A 758 22.60 -6.78 29.25
N PHE A 759 22.79 -6.49 27.96
CA PHE A 759 21.82 -6.72 26.89
C PHE A 759 22.51 -6.88 25.53
N PHE A 760 21.78 -7.43 24.54
CA PHE A 760 22.16 -7.44 23.14
C PHE A 760 21.19 -6.61 22.31
N SER A 761 21.70 -6.00 21.24
CA SER A 761 20.87 -5.37 20.20
C SER A 761 21.42 -5.73 18.82
N PHE A 762 20.61 -6.35 17.96
CA PHE A 762 21.04 -6.68 16.61
C PHE A 762 21.07 -5.43 15.72
N GLY A 763 22.26 -5.10 15.20
CA GLY A 763 22.47 -4.12 14.14
C GLY A 763 22.32 -4.79 12.78
N THR A 764 21.06 -5.00 12.36
CA THR A 764 20.74 -5.82 11.19
C THR A 764 21.31 -5.27 9.89
N ASN A 765 21.54 -3.96 9.77
CA ASN A 765 22.14 -3.38 8.56
C ASN A 765 23.57 -3.92 8.33
N ASP A 766 24.43 -3.77 9.35
CA ASP A 766 25.82 -4.27 9.26
C ASP A 766 25.86 -5.80 9.22
N LEU A 767 25.00 -6.49 9.99
CA LEU A 767 24.93 -7.95 9.96
C LEU A 767 24.53 -8.47 8.57
N THR A 768 23.54 -7.88 7.92
CA THR A 768 23.13 -8.21 6.56
C THR A 768 24.25 -7.93 5.56
N GLN A 769 24.86 -6.74 5.66
CA GLN A 769 25.96 -6.34 4.79
C GLN A 769 27.14 -7.32 4.86
N MET A 770 27.52 -7.72 6.06
CA MET A 770 28.66 -8.64 6.27
C MET A 770 28.32 -10.08 5.89
N THR A 771 27.06 -10.50 6.02
CA THR A 771 26.63 -11.86 5.69
C THR A 771 26.53 -12.06 4.18
N TYR A 772 25.94 -11.10 3.46
CA TYR A 772 25.82 -11.13 2.00
C TYR A 772 27.09 -10.67 1.28
N GLY A 773 27.95 -9.87 1.93
CA GLY A 773 29.02 -9.17 1.25
C GLY A 773 28.50 -8.05 0.34
N PHE A 774 27.30 -7.52 0.59
CA PHE A 774 26.72 -6.41 -0.16
C PHE A 774 26.99 -5.10 0.55
N SER A 775 27.31 -4.05 -0.24
CA SER A 775 27.30 -2.69 0.26
C SER A 775 25.86 -2.15 0.26
N ARG A 776 25.37 -1.68 1.41
CA ARG A 776 24.05 -1.07 1.54
C ARG A 776 23.88 0.13 0.60
N ASP A 777 24.95 0.91 0.43
CA ASP A 777 24.91 2.13 -0.39
C ASP A 777 24.98 1.82 -1.89
N ASP A 778 25.51 0.66 -2.28
CA ASP A 778 25.69 0.27 -3.68
C ASP A 778 24.68 -0.75 -4.21
N ILE A 779 23.92 -1.40 -3.32
CA ILE A 779 22.98 -2.48 -3.70
C ILE A 779 21.93 -2.01 -4.72
N GLY A 780 21.54 -0.73 -4.68
CA GLY A 780 20.59 -0.14 -5.63
C GLY A 780 20.96 -0.32 -7.10
N LYS A 781 22.26 -0.52 -7.40
CA LYS A 781 22.76 -0.72 -8.77
C LYS A 781 22.38 -2.08 -9.38
N PHE A 782 22.06 -3.08 -8.58
CA PHE A 782 21.81 -4.44 -9.08
C PHE A 782 20.58 -5.15 -8.47
N ILE A 783 20.03 -4.68 -7.35
CA ILE A 783 18.91 -5.36 -6.66
C ILE A 783 17.66 -5.46 -7.52
N GLY A 784 17.41 -4.46 -8.38
CA GLY A 784 16.30 -4.50 -9.34
C GLY A 784 16.39 -5.70 -10.26
N HIS A 785 17.57 -5.93 -10.86
CA HIS A 785 17.79 -7.09 -11.73
C HIS A 785 17.72 -8.44 -11.00
N TYR A 786 18.11 -8.47 -9.72
CA TYR A 786 17.99 -9.67 -8.89
C TYR A 786 16.53 -10.04 -8.61
N LYS A 787 15.66 -9.01 -8.40
CA LYS A 787 14.22 -9.20 -8.26
C LYS A 787 13.56 -9.65 -9.57
N GLU A 788 13.87 -8.98 -10.68
CA GLU A 788 13.37 -9.34 -12.02
C GLU A 788 13.72 -10.79 -12.42
N LYS A 789 14.89 -11.28 -11.98
CA LYS A 789 15.35 -12.66 -12.24
C LYS A 789 14.98 -13.65 -11.14
N GLU A 790 14.17 -13.22 -10.16
CA GLU A 790 13.76 -14.05 -9.02
C GLU A 790 14.94 -14.66 -8.22
N ILE A 791 16.12 -14.01 -8.26
CA ILE A 791 17.29 -14.45 -7.48
C ILE A 791 17.09 -14.11 -6.02
N LEU A 792 16.56 -12.92 -5.72
CA LEU A 792 16.14 -12.50 -4.39
C LEU A 792 14.69 -12.00 -4.47
N PRO A 793 13.77 -12.56 -3.66
CA PRO A 793 12.36 -12.16 -3.70
C PRO A 793 12.12 -10.76 -3.13
N PHE A 794 13.03 -10.26 -2.29
CA PHE A 794 12.94 -8.95 -1.63
C PHE A 794 14.33 -8.36 -1.38
N ASP A 795 14.36 -7.09 -0.97
CA ASP A 795 15.58 -6.41 -0.55
C ASP A 795 15.92 -6.82 0.89
N PRO A 796 17.08 -7.47 1.13
CA PRO A 796 17.46 -7.97 2.45
C PRO A 796 17.74 -6.87 3.47
N PHE A 797 17.84 -5.59 3.06
CA PHE A 797 17.91 -4.45 3.96
C PHE A 797 16.52 -3.90 4.34
N GLN A 798 15.45 -4.25 3.63
CA GLN A 798 14.08 -3.86 3.92
C GLN A 798 13.34 -4.89 4.77
N SER A 799 13.52 -6.17 4.46
CA SER A 799 12.99 -7.30 5.23
C SER A 799 14.10 -8.29 5.58
N VAL A 800 13.99 -8.93 6.73
CA VAL A 800 15.05 -9.83 7.21
C VAL A 800 15.16 -11.07 6.33
N ASP A 801 16.38 -11.36 5.90
CA ASP A 801 16.74 -12.65 5.31
C ASP A 801 16.74 -13.72 6.41
N GLN A 802 15.75 -14.62 6.38
CA GLN A 802 15.59 -15.62 7.42
C GLN A 802 16.57 -16.79 7.31
N ASP A 803 17.06 -17.09 6.09
CA ASP A 803 17.92 -18.24 5.80
C ASP A 803 19.37 -18.01 6.20
N GLY A 804 19.91 -16.83 5.93
CA GLY A 804 21.31 -16.49 6.26
C GLY A 804 21.42 -15.66 7.53
N VAL A 805 20.95 -14.41 7.47
CA VAL A 805 21.00 -13.46 8.60
C VAL A 805 20.18 -13.98 9.79
N GLY A 806 19.00 -14.51 9.51
CA GLY A 806 18.11 -15.07 10.52
C GLY A 806 18.71 -16.27 11.25
N GLU A 807 19.40 -17.15 10.54
CA GLU A 807 20.12 -18.27 11.17
C GLU A 807 21.22 -17.80 12.12
N LEU A 808 21.98 -16.77 11.73
CA LEU A 808 22.97 -16.16 12.63
C LEU A 808 22.31 -15.56 13.88
N MET A 809 21.15 -14.94 13.72
CA MET A 809 20.36 -14.39 14.85
C MET A 809 19.86 -15.49 15.77
N ARG A 810 19.25 -16.58 15.22
CA ARG A 810 18.83 -17.75 16.02
C ARG A 810 19.98 -18.33 16.81
N MET A 811 21.13 -18.50 16.15
CA MET A 811 22.34 -19.03 16.80
C MET A 811 22.80 -18.12 17.95
N ALA A 812 22.86 -16.81 17.74
CA ALA A 812 23.27 -15.86 18.76
C ALA A 812 22.33 -15.87 19.97
N ILE A 813 21.01 -15.89 19.73
CA ILE A 813 20.00 -15.92 20.80
C ILE A 813 20.09 -17.23 21.58
N SER A 814 20.15 -18.38 20.89
CA SER A 814 20.25 -19.70 21.52
C SER A 814 21.48 -19.79 22.42
N LYS A 815 22.66 -19.40 21.91
CA LYS A 815 23.92 -19.44 22.67
C LYS A 815 23.91 -18.49 23.87
N SER A 816 23.46 -17.24 23.68
CA SER A 816 23.45 -16.26 24.75
C SER A 816 22.52 -16.64 25.90
N ARG A 817 21.35 -17.22 25.60
CA ARG A 817 20.38 -17.67 26.60
C ARG A 817 20.78 -18.91 27.37
N GLN A 818 21.71 -19.71 26.85
CA GLN A 818 22.33 -20.79 27.61
C GLN A 818 23.17 -20.25 28.78
N VAL A 819 23.69 -19.03 28.66
CA VAL A 819 24.48 -18.35 29.68
C VAL A 819 23.63 -17.42 30.56
N LYS A 820 22.79 -16.61 29.91
CA LYS A 820 21.85 -15.69 30.58
C LYS A 820 20.45 -15.91 30.01
N PRO A 821 19.57 -16.74 30.62
CA PRO A 821 18.25 -17.06 30.11
C PRO A 821 17.36 -15.81 29.89
N ASP A 822 17.46 -14.81 30.74
CA ASP A 822 16.66 -13.58 30.71
C ASP A 822 17.39 -12.40 30.04
N LEU A 823 18.47 -12.64 29.28
CA LEU A 823 19.20 -11.56 28.59
C LEU A 823 18.25 -10.77 27.68
N PRO A 824 18.10 -9.44 27.88
CA PRO A 824 17.33 -8.62 26.97
C PRO A 824 18.00 -8.58 25.60
N ILE A 825 17.20 -8.85 24.55
CA ILE A 825 17.69 -8.89 23.16
C ILE A 825 16.78 -8.06 22.30
N GLY A 826 17.29 -7.07 21.61
CA GLY A 826 16.55 -6.17 20.75
C GLY A 826 16.99 -6.17 19.31
N ILE A 827 16.16 -5.52 18.48
CA ILE A 827 16.48 -5.20 17.09
C ILE A 827 16.51 -3.69 16.96
N CYS A 828 17.57 -3.12 16.40
CA CYS A 828 17.68 -1.67 16.17
C CYS A 828 18.00 -1.27 14.73
N GLY A 829 18.15 -2.22 13.80
CA GLY A 829 18.30 -1.97 12.36
C GLY A 829 16.98 -1.59 11.68
N GLU A 830 17.07 -1.27 10.40
CA GLU A 830 15.90 -0.81 9.60
C GLU A 830 14.73 -1.80 9.59
N VAL A 831 15.03 -3.09 9.57
CA VAL A 831 14.03 -4.18 9.59
C VAL A 831 13.25 -4.27 10.91
N GLY A 832 13.69 -3.60 11.98
CA GLY A 832 13.03 -3.63 13.30
C GLY A 832 11.58 -3.11 13.28
N GLY A 833 11.24 -2.27 12.32
CA GLY A 833 9.87 -1.78 12.11
C GLY A 833 9.16 -2.41 10.90
N ASP A 834 9.73 -3.44 10.29
CA ASP A 834 9.13 -4.10 9.15
C ASP A 834 8.07 -5.13 9.61
N PRO A 835 6.78 -4.95 9.21
CA PRO A 835 5.71 -5.86 9.60
C PRO A 835 5.92 -7.31 9.14
N ALA A 836 6.62 -7.52 8.02
CA ALA A 836 6.92 -8.86 7.50
C ALA A 836 7.98 -9.58 8.34
N SER A 837 8.93 -8.83 8.92
CA SER A 837 10.02 -9.37 9.74
C SER A 837 9.62 -9.60 11.21
N ILE A 838 8.64 -8.88 11.73
CA ILE A 838 8.23 -8.93 13.15
C ILE A 838 7.80 -10.34 13.60
N PRO A 839 7.02 -11.13 12.84
CA PRO A 839 6.68 -12.50 13.24
C PRO A 839 7.92 -13.37 13.46
N PHE A 840 8.92 -13.26 12.59
CA PHE A 840 10.19 -13.95 12.76
C PHE A 840 10.91 -13.52 14.04
N PHE A 841 10.98 -12.23 14.35
CA PHE A 841 11.60 -11.73 15.58
C PHE A 841 10.92 -12.25 16.84
N GLN A 842 9.59 -12.40 16.80
CA GLN A 842 8.83 -13.00 17.90
C GLN A 842 9.13 -14.49 18.04
N GLU A 843 9.16 -15.24 16.95
CA GLU A 843 9.48 -16.68 16.91
C GLU A 843 10.85 -16.97 17.54
N ILE A 844 11.89 -16.21 17.15
CA ILE A 844 13.26 -16.42 17.69
C ILE A 844 13.42 -15.87 19.12
N GLY A 845 12.38 -15.23 19.69
CA GLY A 845 12.33 -14.81 21.08
C GLY A 845 13.09 -13.52 21.38
N VAL A 846 13.06 -12.55 20.49
CA VAL A 846 13.52 -11.16 20.72
C VAL A 846 12.67 -10.51 21.81
N THR A 847 13.22 -9.58 22.57
CA THR A 847 12.52 -8.89 23.67
C THR A 847 11.82 -7.62 23.22
N TYR A 848 12.44 -6.90 22.30
CA TYR A 848 11.90 -5.65 21.74
C TYR A 848 12.38 -5.44 20.29
N VAL A 849 11.60 -4.68 19.55
CA VAL A 849 11.99 -4.14 18.24
C VAL A 849 12.08 -2.62 18.34
N SER A 850 12.95 -1.99 17.55
CA SER A 850 13.13 -0.55 17.54
C SER A 850 13.14 -0.02 16.10
N CYS A 851 12.42 1.06 15.85
CA CYS A 851 12.27 1.65 14.53
C CYS A 851 12.19 3.17 14.59
N SER A 852 12.19 3.86 13.46
CA SER A 852 11.98 5.30 13.42
C SER A 852 10.65 5.70 14.08
N PRO A 853 10.53 6.92 14.66
CA PRO A 853 9.35 7.35 15.42
C PRO A 853 8.03 7.16 14.67
N TYR A 854 7.99 7.49 13.39
CA TYR A 854 6.80 7.36 12.54
C TYR A 854 6.40 5.92 12.22
N ARG A 855 7.29 4.95 12.37
CA ARG A 855 6.99 3.52 12.20
C ARG A 855 6.48 2.86 13.50
N VAL A 856 6.58 3.52 14.64
CA VAL A 856 6.17 2.96 15.94
C VAL A 856 4.69 2.53 15.95
N PRO A 857 3.71 3.31 15.48
CA PRO A 857 2.31 2.88 15.49
C PRO A 857 2.06 1.62 14.66
N ALA A 858 2.64 1.54 13.46
CA ALA A 858 2.51 0.36 12.59
C ALA A 858 3.20 -0.87 13.20
N ALA A 859 4.38 -0.70 13.79
CA ALA A 859 5.09 -1.78 14.49
C ALA A 859 4.31 -2.30 15.71
N ARG A 860 3.65 -1.43 16.49
CA ARG A 860 2.77 -1.85 17.61
C ARG A 860 1.64 -2.75 17.14
N LEU A 861 1.00 -2.40 16.02
CA LEU A 861 -0.05 -3.26 15.44
C LEU A 861 0.54 -4.57 14.92
N ALA A 862 1.66 -4.53 14.20
CA ALA A 862 2.31 -5.74 13.66
C ALA A 862 2.75 -6.72 14.75
N VAL A 863 3.28 -6.22 15.86
CA VAL A 863 3.62 -7.05 17.03
C VAL A 863 2.38 -7.72 17.63
N ALA A 864 1.27 -7.00 17.73
CA ALA A 864 0.02 -7.55 18.20
C ALA A 864 -0.53 -8.65 17.26
N GLN A 865 -0.43 -8.41 15.94
CA GLN A 865 -0.85 -9.39 14.93
C GLN A 865 -0.01 -10.66 14.99
N ALA A 866 1.32 -10.54 15.13
CA ALA A 866 2.21 -11.68 15.31
C ALA A 866 1.82 -12.51 16.55
N ALA A 867 1.58 -11.85 17.68
CA ALA A 867 1.14 -12.53 18.92
C ALA A 867 -0.21 -13.22 18.79
N LEU A 868 -1.08 -12.79 17.89
CA LEU A 868 -2.37 -13.44 17.63
C LEU A 868 -2.25 -14.62 16.66
N GLN A 869 -1.23 -14.65 15.81
CA GLN A 869 -0.95 -15.78 14.91
C GLN A 869 -0.38 -16.98 15.67
N ASP A 870 0.55 -16.79 16.60
CA ASP A 870 1.14 -17.85 17.43
C ASP A 870 0.12 -18.64 18.26
N LYS A 871 -1.03 -18.04 18.58
CA LYS A 871 -2.09 -18.71 19.37
C LYS A 871 -3.00 -19.62 18.55
N LYS A 872 -2.83 -19.66 17.20
CA LYS A 872 -3.58 -20.54 16.29
C LYS A 872 -2.79 -21.81 15.90
N ALA A 873 -1.49 -21.85 16.16
CA ALA A 873 -0.63 -23.03 16.03
C ALA A 873 -0.60 -23.81 17.36
#